data_e4deef30f21a59595bad2e4c0866e938
#
_entry.id   e4deef30f21a59595bad2e4c0866e938
#
_cell.length_a   1.000
_cell.length_b   1.000
_cell.length_c   1.000
_cell.angle_alpha   90.00
_cell.angle_beta   90.00
_cell.angle_gamma   90.00
#
_symmetry.space_group_name_H-M   'P 1'
#
loop_
_entity.id
_entity.type
_entity.pdbx_description
1 polymer ?
#
loop_
_entity_poly.entity_id
_entity_poly.type
_entity_poly.pdbx_seq_one_letter_code
_entity_poly.pdbx_strand_id
1 'polypeptide(L)'
;DDLFVALTSATLEASRTVSWLEDATGEEPALVDIPGDIHPLELRYAPPPRGVEAVGAIGHERVGVRREYLSHVARTVEETLASTSGSVLVFLPGVGEIETVRGALSVPGVKVLTLHGQLSAAEQDRALSPASARRVILSTSIAESSLTVPGVSVVVDAGLAREPRFDAGRCLSSLVTVPASLARLEQRAGRAARTGPGVAVRVMDPVDVARRPAQSAPGIATQDLTDARLQVAAWGTPVEDLALLDAPPAGMWEAAGERLSSLGAIDEAGAATALGRTLAALPLDPPLGRALLAASGVIGAAKAARFVAVLSEDVRAPGADLGGLERRLSRGGSGNSSVTRAQVARVKETQARLTRLASRLSDGELVGGVLPAVHAPDAARGAGDSGVRRQSARTREDELALTCALAYPQWIARRRPASSAYILAGGVGAELPEGSPLEGQEWLAVASIDRAPASRHARILAAVPLSEEDALAAGSALLAEGTDARLERGVLRATRTRSLGAIPLSSTPAKALDPEEATALVAQHLAARGLGELGWGKEASSLRERLRALHEALGDPWPDVSDEALAGSAEQWLAPWGRRLASGSPLSQVSMLEVLRAMLPWPQAARLDELAPEKLPIPSGGTRPIDWSGAHPVLTLRVQQAFGWTDTPRLLDGRVPLVLHLTDPAGRPAAVTSDLTSFWAGPYRDVRAQLRGRYPKHPWPEDPLSAEPTNRAKRRS
;
A
#
# COMPACT_ATOMS: atom_id res chain seq x y z
N ASP A 1 -0.35 -17.38 -44.36
CA ASP A 1 1.08 -17.27 -43.97
C ASP A 1 1.58 -18.64 -43.52
N ASP A 2 2.63 -19.15 -44.11
CA ASP A 2 3.15 -20.52 -43.94
C ASP A 2 4.05 -20.63 -42.69
N LEU A 3 3.47 -20.33 -41.49
CA LEU A 3 4.21 -20.48 -40.24
C LEU A 3 3.88 -21.85 -39.63
N PHE A 4 4.94 -22.67 -39.46
CA PHE A 4 4.84 -23.94 -38.73
C PHE A 4 5.22 -23.71 -37.27
N VAL A 5 4.36 -24.11 -36.36
CA VAL A 5 4.59 -24.01 -34.92
C VAL A 5 4.77 -25.41 -34.33
N ALA A 6 5.91 -25.66 -33.68
CA ALA A 6 6.18 -26.90 -32.97
C ALA A 6 6.54 -26.58 -31.52
N LEU A 7 5.78 -27.10 -30.57
CA LEU A 7 6.06 -26.98 -29.13
C LEU A 7 6.64 -28.31 -28.64
N THR A 8 7.81 -28.23 -28.01
CA THR A 8 8.48 -29.42 -27.48
C THR A 8 8.79 -29.23 -25.99
N SER A 9 8.44 -30.23 -25.19
CA SER A 9 8.74 -30.23 -23.74
C SER A 9 8.80 -31.66 -23.21
N ALA A 10 9.59 -31.89 -22.16
CA ALA A 10 9.59 -33.15 -21.42
C ALA A 10 8.42 -33.27 -20.42
N THR A 11 7.74 -32.14 -20.11
CA THR A 11 6.68 -32.03 -19.07
C THR A 11 5.52 -31.20 -19.57
N LEU A 12 5.17 -31.34 -20.85
CA LEU A 12 4.07 -30.60 -21.47
C LEU A 12 2.73 -31.07 -20.88
N GLU A 13 1.87 -30.12 -20.50
CA GLU A 13 0.44 -30.39 -20.26
C GLU A 13 -0.22 -30.54 -21.62
N ALA A 14 -0.11 -31.76 -22.19
CA ALA A 14 -0.47 -32.02 -23.58
C ALA A 14 -1.92 -31.58 -23.92
N SER A 15 -2.90 -31.94 -23.08
CA SER A 15 -4.30 -31.59 -23.33
C SER A 15 -4.53 -30.07 -23.39
N ARG A 16 -3.98 -29.33 -22.42
CA ARG A 16 -4.11 -27.87 -22.35
C ARG A 16 -3.42 -27.18 -23.52
N THR A 17 -2.24 -27.65 -23.91
CA THR A 17 -1.47 -27.07 -24.99
C THR A 17 -2.11 -27.35 -26.35
N VAL A 18 -2.66 -28.56 -26.54
CA VAL A 18 -3.41 -28.94 -27.75
C VAL A 18 -4.65 -28.07 -27.91
N SER A 19 -5.49 -27.96 -26.86
CA SER A 19 -6.68 -27.09 -26.90
C SER A 19 -6.32 -25.63 -27.19
N TRP A 20 -5.26 -25.11 -26.56
CA TRP A 20 -4.82 -23.75 -26.81
C TRP A 20 -4.35 -23.53 -28.27
N LEU A 21 -3.59 -24.47 -28.85
CA LEU A 21 -3.17 -24.37 -30.25
C LEU A 21 -4.36 -24.47 -31.21
N GLU A 22 -5.31 -25.37 -30.93
CA GLU A 22 -6.53 -25.51 -31.72
C GLU A 22 -7.34 -24.22 -31.69
N ASP A 23 -7.56 -23.62 -30.51
CA ASP A 23 -8.23 -22.34 -30.35
C ASP A 23 -7.49 -21.19 -31.07
N ALA A 24 -6.17 -21.18 -31.01
CA ALA A 24 -5.35 -20.11 -31.59
C ALA A 24 -5.21 -20.20 -33.12
N THR A 25 -5.18 -21.41 -33.68
CA THR A 25 -4.94 -21.62 -35.12
C THR A 25 -6.18 -22.01 -35.90
N GLY A 26 -7.22 -22.51 -35.23
CA GLY A 26 -8.40 -23.09 -35.85
C GLY A 26 -8.15 -24.46 -36.47
N GLU A 27 -6.98 -25.07 -36.24
CA GLU A 27 -6.58 -26.38 -36.77
C GLU A 27 -6.24 -27.34 -35.61
N GLU A 28 -6.59 -28.62 -35.75
CA GLU A 28 -6.25 -29.66 -34.77
C GLU A 28 -4.75 -29.95 -34.81
N PRO A 29 -3.96 -29.66 -33.74
CA PRO A 29 -2.52 -29.89 -33.76
C PRO A 29 -2.21 -31.36 -33.58
N ALA A 30 -1.18 -31.86 -34.27
CA ALA A 30 -0.70 -33.23 -34.08
C ALA A 30 0.07 -33.34 -32.75
N LEU A 31 -0.38 -34.23 -31.86
CA LEU A 31 0.35 -34.57 -30.65
C LEU A 31 1.28 -35.78 -30.93
N VAL A 32 2.57 -35.56 -30.78
CA VAL A 32 3.58 -36.63 -30.87
C VAL A 32 4.12 -36.89 -29.46
N ASP A 33 3.68 -37.99 -28.85
CA ASP A 33 4.20 -38.44 -27.57
C ASP A 33 5.28 -39.51 -27.82
N ILE A 34 6.50 -39.19 -27.46
CA ILE A 34 7.63 -40.10 -27.59
C ILE A 34 7.96 -40.58 -26.18
N PRO A 35 7.58 -41.80 -25.78
CA PRO A 35 7.97 -42.34 -24.50
C PRO A 35 9.51 -42.43 -24.46
N GLY A 36 10.14 -41.62 -23.61
CA GLY A 36 11.56 -41.68 -23.38
C GLY A 36 11.95 -43.04 -22.77
N ASP A 37 12.95 -43.70 -23.30
CA ASP A 37 13.56 -44.86 -22.64
C ASP A 37 14.23 -44.39 -21.34
N ILE A 38 13.44 -44.28 -20.28
CA ILE A 38 13.95 -43.99 -18.95
C ILE A 38 14.43 -45.33 -18.35
N HIS A 39 15.71 -45.42 -17.99
CA HIS A 39 16.19 -46.56 -17.22
C HIS A 39 15.45 -46.68 -15.87
N PRO A 40 15.44 -47.87 -15.25
CA PRO A 40 14.79 -48.04 -13.96
C PRO A 40 15.22 -46.99 -12.94
N LEU A 41 14.26 -46.31 -12.34
CA LEU A 41 14.46 -45.28 -11.32
C LEU A 41 13.89 -45.71 -10.00
N GLU A 42 14.73 -45.85 -8.99
CA GLU A 42 14.32 -46.07 -7.61
C GLU A 42 14.08 -44.77 -6.89
N LEU A 43 12.87 -44.52 -6.40
CA LEU A 43 12.54 -43.36 -5.59
C LEU A 43 12.61 -43.70 -4.10
N ARG A 44 13.40 -42.93 -3.36
CA ARG A 44 13.56 -42.96 -1.92
C ARG A 44 13.14 -41.65 -1.28
N TYR A 45 12.74 -41.73 0.00
CA TYR A 45 12.36 -40.56 0.78
C TYR A 45 13.21 -40.48 2.05
N ALA A 46 13.68 -39.28 2.37
CA ALA A 46 14.47 -38.97 3.55
C ALA A 46 13.83 -37.78 4.29
N PRO A 47 12.70 -37.99 4.99
CA PRO A 47 12.00 -36.91 5.69
C PRO A 47 12.92 -36.29 6.75
N PRO A 48 12.86 -34.94 6.94
CA PRO A 48 13.59 -34.30 8.01
C PRO A 48 13.06 -34.75 9.39
N PRO A 49 13.86 -34.64 10.44
CA PRO A 49 13.43 -34.95 11.81
C PRO A 49 12.21 -34.12 12.19
N ARG A 50 11.35 -34.66 13.08
CA ARG A 50 10.16 -33.94 13.55
C ARG A 50 10.51 -32.56 14.09
N GLY A 51 9.76 -31.52 13.66
CA GLY A 51 9.98 -30.13 14.04
C GLY A 51 11.02 -29.38 13.20
N VAL A 52 11.68 -30.04 12.25
CA VAL A 52 12.58 -29.37 11.29
C VAL A 52 11.82 -29.05 10.02
N GLU A 53 11.40 -27.80 9.89
CA GLU A 53 10.80 -27.27 8.67
C GLU A 53 11.87 -26.86 7.68
N ALA A 54 11.62 -27.08 6.38
CA ALA A 54 12.56 -26.71 5.33
C ALA A 54 12.73 -25.18 5.19
N VAL A 55 11.61 -24.45 5.27
CA VAL A 55 11.55 -22.98 5.15
C VAL A 55 10.93 -22.40 6.41
N GLY A 56 11.50 -21.35 6.94
CA GLY A 56 11.01 -20.69 8.13
C GLY A 56 11.76 -19.39 8.42
N ALA A 57 11.47 -18.76 9.56
CA ALA A 57 12.14 -17.56 9.99
C ALA A 57 13.65 -17.82 10.22
N ILE A 58 14.49 -17.01 9.58
CA ILE A 58 15.94 -16.97 9.81
C ILE A 58 16.26 -15.63 10.48
N GLY A 59 16.57 -15.66 11.81
CA GLY A 59 16.72 -14.43 12.58
C GLY A 59 15.39 -13.69 12.74
N HIS A 60 15.44 -12.40 13.03
CA HIS A 60 14.25 -11.63 13.39
C HIS A 60 13.36 -11.20 12.18
N GLU A 61 13.86 -11.25 10.94
CA GLU A 61 13.15 -10.60 9.81
C GLU A 61 13.21 -11.35 8.47
N ARG A 62 13.80 -12.51 8.37
CA ARG A 62 13.95 -13.24 7.11
C ARG A 62 13.26 -14.59 7.12
N VAL A 63 12.56 -14.88 6.05
CA VAL A 63 12.09 -16.23 5.73
C VAL A 63 13.06 -16.85 4.73
N GLY A 64 13.58 -18.02 5.03
CA GLY A 64 14.53 -18.70 4.17
C GLY A 64 14.69 -20.16 4.57
N VAL A 65 15.65 -20.87 3.95
CA VAL A 65 15.90 -22.28 4.25
C VAL A 65 16.63 -22.40 5.58
N ARG A 66 16.09 -23.21 6.49
CA ARG A 66 16.66 -23.39 7.82
C ARG A 66 17.96 -24.18 7.76
N ARG A 67 18.94 -23.77 8.58
CA ARG A 67 20.25 -24.42 8.62
C ARG A 67 20.18 -25.88 9.05
N GLU A 68 19.27 -26.20 9.97
CA GLU A 68 18.99 -27.57 10.45
C GLU A 68 18.53 -28.47 9.30
N TYR A 69 17.68 -27.94 8.41
CA TYR A 69 17.24 -28.64 7.22
C TYR A 69 18.41 -28.86 6.24
N LEU A 70 19.25 -27.87 5.99
CA LEU A 70 20.43 -28.00 5.12
C LEU A 70 21.45 -28.99 5.69
N SER A 71 21.60 -29.06 7.01
CA SER A 71 22.44 -30.07 7.68
C SER A 71 21.86 -31.49 7.50
N HIS A 72 20.52 -31.62 7.48
CA HIS A 72 19.88 -32.90 7.17
C HIS A 72 20.08 -33.29 5.71
N VAL A 73 19.97 -32.33 4.77
CA VAL A 73 20.32 -32.58 3.35
C VAL A 73 21.76 -33.09 3.20
N ALA A 74 22.73 -32.45 3.87
CA ALA A 74 24.14 -32.88 3.82
C ALA A 74 24.30 -34.32 4.33
N ARG A 75 23.68 -34.68 5.45
CA ARG A 75 23.67 -36.03 6.00
C ARG A 75 23.03 -37.05 5.04
N THR A 76 21.90 -36.70 4.43
CA THR A 76 21.27 -37.53 3.41
C THR A 76 22.19 -37.80 2.22
N VAL A 77 22.96 -36.79 1.80
CA VAL A 77 23.99 -36.99 0.74
C VAL A 77 25.07 -37.98 1.17
N GLU A 78 25.57 -37.89 2.40
CA GLU A 78 26.58 -38.79 2.95
C GLU A 78 26.05 -40.24 3.05
N GLU A 79 24.85 -40.44 3.59
CA GLU A 79 24.17 -41.74 3.69
C GLU A 79 23.91 -42.33 2.30
N THR A 80 23.50 -41.51 1.35
CA THR A 80 23.25 -41.91 -0.04
C THR A 80 24.55 -42.32 -0.73
N LEU A 81 25.62 -41.56 -0.51
CA LEU A 81 26.95 -41.92 -0.99
C LEU A 81 27.43 -43.26 -0.43
N ALA A 82 27.17 -43.56 0.81
CA ALA A 82 27.55 -44.83 1.46
C ALA A 82 26.76 -46.03 0.92
N SER A 83 25.50 -45.84 0.51
CA SER A 83 24.60 -46.91 0.09
C SER A 83 24.41 -47.06 -1.42
N THR A 84 25.01 -46.22 -2.25
CA THR A 84 24.89 -46.24 -3.73
C THR A 84 26.23 -46.19 -4.42
N SER A 85 26.26 -46.45 -5.75
CA SER A 85 27.41 -46.25 -6.64
C SER A 85 27.15 -45.07 -7.60
N GLY A 86 28.21 -44.51 -8.16
CA GLY A 86 28.10 -43.39 -9.11
C GLY A 86 28.14 -42.00 -8.48
N SER A 87 28.13 -40.97 -9.31
CA SER A 87 28.15 -39.58 -8.86
C SER A 87 26.79 -39.10 -8.41
N VAL A 88 26.77 -38.23 -7.42
CA VAL A 88 25.54 -37.67 -6.82
C VAL A 88 25.33 -36.23 -7.29
N LEU A 89 24.16 -35.94 -7.84
CA LEU A 89 23.69 -34.60 -8.15
C LEU A 89 22.69 -34.15 -7.06
N VAL A 90 22.97 -33.02 -6.42
CA VAL A 90 22.15 -32.49 -5.33
C VAL A 90 21.45 -31.20 -5.78
N PHE A 91 20.13 -31.17 -5.74
CA PHE A 91 19.37 -29.97 -6.08
C PHE A 91 19.09 -29.12 -4.84
N LEU A 92 19.52 -27.86 -4.89
CA LEU A 92 19.39 -26.85 -3.85
C LEU A 92 18.80 -25.55 -4.42
N PRO A 93 18.05 -24.76 -3.65
CA PRO A 93 17.35 -23.59 -4.21
C PRO A 93 18.29 -22.44 -4.59
N GLY A 94 19.46 -22.30 -3.99
CA GLY A 94 20.35 -21.17 -4.26
C GLY A 94 21.79 -21.37 -3.85
N VAL A 95 22.62 -20.39 -4.20
CA VAL A 95 24.08 -20.43 -3.95
C VAL A 95 24.41 -20.42 -2.45
N GLY A 96 23.65 -19.69 -1.63
CA GLY A 96 23.84 -19.67 -0.18
C GLY A 96 23.62 -21.05 0.46
N GLU A 97 22.59 -21.76 0.01
CA GLU A 97 22.26 -23.10 0.46
C GLU A 97 23.32 -24.12 -0.06
N ILE A 98 23.82 -23.95 -1.29
CA ILE A 98 24.93 -24.73 -1.82
C ILE A 98 26.16 -24.60 -0.94
N GLU A 99 26.56 -23.37 -0.57
CA GLU A 99 27.74 -23.17 0.27
C GLU A 99 27.56 -23.72 1.68
N THR A 100 26.34 -23.61 2.22
CA THR A 100 26.01 -24.15 3.55
C THR A 100 26.11 -25.68 3.55
N VAL A 101 25.51 -26.35 2.57
CA VAL A 101 25.60 -27.83 2.43
C VAL A 101 27.03 -28.23 2.15
N ARG A 102 27.77 -27.54 1.28
CA ARG A 102 29.19 -27.80 1.00
C ARG A 102 30.05 -27.76 2.27
N GLY A 103 29.81 -26.76 3.12
CA GLY A 103 30.52 -26.63 4.39
C GLY A 103 30.17 -27.67 5.42
N ALA A 104 28.97 -28.28 5.33
CA ALA A 104 28.51 -29.33 6.24
C ALA A 104 28.87 -30.74 5.79
N LEU A 105 29.23 -30.96 4.50
CA LEU A 105 29.57 -32.28 3.97
C LEU A 105 30.92 -32.75 4.46
N SER A 106 30.99 -34.01 4.96
CA SER A 106 32.19 -34.71 5.34
C SER A 106 32.32 -35.99 4.50
N VAL A 107 32.91 -35.87 3.29
CA VAL A 107 33.01 -36.96 2.29
C VAL A 107 34.47 -37.14 1.87
N PRO A 108 35.31 -37.77 2.71
CA PRO A 108 36.72 -37.96 2.43
C PRO A 108 36.96 -38.71 1.08
N GLY A 109 37.86 -38.19 0.25
CA GLY A 109 38.18 -38.78 -1.03
C GLY A 109 37.19 -38.58 -2.16
N VAL A 110 36.05 -37.92 -1.91
CA VAL A 110 35.05 -37.58 -2.94
C VAL A 110 35.14 -36.09 -3.28
N LYS A 111 35.28 -35.78 -4.55
CA LYS A 111 35.32 -34.37 -5.01
C LYS A 111 33.93 -33.73 -4.97
N VAL A 112 33.80 -32.63 -4.25
CA VAL A 112 32.57 -31.83 -4.20
C VAL A 112 32.72 -30.64 -5.16
N LEU A 113 31.81 -30.52 -6.13
CA LEU A 113 31.74 -29.43 -7.12
C LEU A 113 30.43 -28.67 -6.97
N THR A 114 30.44 -27.41 -7.37
CA THR A 114 29.25 -26.58 -7.44
C THR A 114 28.84 -26.29 -8.87
N LEU A 115 27.54 -26.14 -9.14
CA LEU A 115 26.99 -25.85 -10.46
C LEU A 115 25.83 -24.85 -10.37
N HIS A 116 26.07 -23.62 -10.75
CA HIS A 116 25.06 -22.54 -10.73
C HIS A 116 25.41 -21.45 -11.76
N GLY A 117 24.45 -20.63 -12.14
CA GLY A 117 24.60 -19.64 -13.21
C GLY A 117 25.61 -18.51 -12.95
N GLN A 118 26.07 -18.31 -11.70
CA GLN A 118 27.06 -17.28 -11.38
C GLN A 118 28.53 -17.77 -11.56
N LEU A 119 28.74 -19.04 -11.87
CA LEU A 119 30.06 -19.58 -12.13
C LEU A 119 30.56 -19.13 -13.52
N SER A 120 31.89 -19.03 -13.67
CA SER A 120 32.49 -18.86 -14.98
C SER A 120 32.24 -20.10 -15.87
N ALA A 121 32.28 -19.93 -17.18
CA ALA A 121 32.14 -21.04 -18.14
C ALA A 121 33.15 -22.18 -17.85
N ALA A 122 34.40 -21.85 -17.54
CA ALA A 122 35.43 -22.83 -17.20
C ALA A 122 35.14 -23.60 -15.90
N GLU A 123 34.42 -23.02 -14.95
CA GLU A 123 33.98 -23.70 -13.72
C GLU A 123 32.77 -24.59 -13.98
N GLN A 124 31.82 -24.12 -14.79
CA GLN A 124 30.72 -24.95 -15.26
C GLN A 124 31.22 -26.17 -16.07
N ASP A 125 32.13 -25.94 -17.00
CA ASP A 125 32.75 -27.01 -17.81
C ASP A 125 33.42 -28.06 -16.94
N ARG A 126 34.11 -27.67 -15.86
CA ARG A 126 34.69 -28.62 -14.90
C ARG A 126 33.65 -29.52 -14.21
N ALA A 127 32.47 -28.97 -13.92
CA ALA A 127 31.37 -29.74 -13.32
C ALA A 127 30.68 -30.66 -14.37
N LEU A 128 30.65 -30.23 -15.62
CA LEU A 128 30.04 -30.93 -16.75
C LEU A 128 30.97 -31.91 -17.46
N SER A 129 32.30 -31.81 -17.27
CA SER A 129 33.27 -32.73 -17.90
C SER A 129 33.13 -34.14 -17.38
N PRO A 130 33.29 -35.16 -18.22
CA PRO A 130 33.38 -36.56 -17.80
C PRO A 130 34.47 -36.76 -16.74
N ALA A 131 34.21 -37.58 -15.73
CA ALA A 131 35.19 -37.89 -14.70
C ALA A 131 35.17 -39.39 -14.42
N SER A 132 36.35 -40.00 -14.25
CA SER A 132 36.47 -41.39 -13.86
C SER A 132 36.22 -41.63 -12.37
N ALA A 133 36.47 -40.62 -11.55
CA ALA A 133 36.23 -40.68 -10.11
C ALA A 133 34.83 -40.22 -9.75
N ARG A 134 34.25 -40.84 -8.72
CA ARG A 134 32.99 -40.47 -8.13
C ARG A 134 33.03 -39.07 -7.54
N ARG A 135 31.96 -38.28 -7.71
CA ARG A 135 31.89 -36.89 -7.26
C ARG A 135 30.49 -36.53 -6.77
N VAL A 136 30.38 -35.47 -5.97
CA VAL A 136 29.14 -34.79 -5.58
C VAL A 136 29.06 -33.47 -6.31
N ILE A 137 27.93 -33.18 -6.98
CA ILE A 137 27.68 -31.92 -7.67
C ILE A 137 26.50 -31.25 -6.97
N LEU A 138 26.76 -30.13 -6.27
CA LEU A 138 25.71 -29.29 -5.64
C LEU A 138 25.22 -28.30 -6.69
N SER A 139 23.95 -28.37 -7.07
CA SER A 139 23.42 -27.60 -8.19
C SER A 139 22.15 -26.80 -7.82
N THR A 140 21.97 -25.67 -8.47
CA THR A 140 20.67 -25.01 -8.58
C THR A 140 19.84 -25.66 -9.70
N SER A 141 18.70 -25.04 -10.07
CA SER A 141 17.85 -25.49 -11.18
C SER A 141 18.56 -25.54 -12.57
N ILE A 142 19.76 -25.04 -12.69
CA ILE A 142 20.52 -25.06 -13.96
C ILE A 142 20.72 -26.50 -14.52
N ALA A 143 20.82 -27.50 -13.66
CA ALA A 143 20.91 -28.90 -14.04
C ALA A 143 19.57 -29.61 -14.23
N GLU A 144 18.44 -28.88 -14.10
CA GLU A 144 17.10 -29.45 -14.14
C GLU A 144 16.66 -29.81 -15.57
N SER A 145 16.90 -28.94 -16.55
CA SER A 145 16.45 -29.14 -17.94
C SER A 145 17.57 -29.12 -18.97
N SER A 146 18.49 -28.15 -18.92
CA SER A 146 19.35 -27.77 -20.04
C SER A 146 20.70 -28.49 -20.10
N LEU A 147 21.17 -29.07 -18.98
CA LEU A 147 22.52 -29.64 -18.89
C LEU A 147 22.50 -31.12 -18.51
N THR A 148 23.24 -31.93 -19.22
CA THR A 148 23.51 -33.34 -18.85
C THR A 148 24.82 -33.42 -18.10
N VAL A 149 24.79 -33.90 -16.85
CA VAL A 149 25.99 -34.12 -16.05
C VAL A 149 26.44 -35.59 -16.19
N PRO A 150 27.58 -35.86 -16.85
CA PRO A 150 28.03 -37.21 -17.09
C PRO A 150 28.34 -37.97 -15.80
N GLY A 151 27.98 -39.27 -15.76
CA GLY A 151 28.30 -40.17 -14.66
C GLY A 151 27.41 -40.01 -13.42
N VAL A 152 26.36 -39.19 -13.49
CA VAL A 152 25.33 -39.08 -12.44
C VAL A 152 24.36 -40.25 -12.57
N SER A 153 24.24 -41.04 -11.51
CA SER A 153 23.24 -42.11 -11.35
C SER A 153 22.43 -41.92 -10.04
N VAL A 154 22.73 -40.89 -9.27
CA VAL A 154 22.06 -40.61 -8.02
C VAL A 154 21.66 -39.13 -7.95
N VAL A 155 20.43 -38.86 -7.57
CA VAL A 155 19.92 -37.50 -7.31
C VAL A 155 19.49 -37.39 -5.85
N VAL A 156 19.87 -36.31 -5.19
CA VAL A 156 19.32 -35.91 -3.90
C VAL A 156 18.61 -34.57 -4.10
N ASP A 157 17.31 -34.52 -3.86
CA ASP A 157 16.48 -33.33 -4.09
C ASP A 157 15.98 -32.74 -2.77
N ALA A 158 16.43 -31.54 -2.43
CA ALA A 158 15.94 -30.79 -1.29
C ALA A 158 14.47 -30.35 -1.43
N GLY A 159 13.81 -30.58 -2.58
CA GLY A 159 12.40 -30.29 -2.79
C GLY A 159 12.03 -28.82 -2.77
N LEU A 160 13.01 -27.94 -2.95
CA LEU A 160 12.84 -26.50 -2.93
C LEU A 160 13.24 -25.89 -4.28
N ALA A 161 12.61 -24.77 -4.62
CA ALA A 161 12.95 -23.99 -5.81
C ALA A 161 13.01 -22.50 -5.46
N ARG A 162 13.71 -21.71 -6.24
CA ARG A 162 13.60 -20.25 -6.22
C ARG A 162 12.77 -19.78 -7.40
N GLU A 163 11.77 -18.98 -7.10
CA GLU A 163 10.88 -18.38 -8.09
C GLU A 163 10.88 -16.87 -7.97
N PRO A 164 10.89 -16.13 -9.10
CA PRO A 164 10.68 -14.70 -9.09
C PRO A 164 9.24 -14.41 -8.65
N ARG A 165 9.08 -13.42 -7.79
CA ARG A 165 7.80 -12.87 -7.36
C ARG A 165 7.86 -11.36 -7.46
N PHE A 166 6.86 -10.78 -8.11
CA PHE A 166 6.70 -9.35 -8.26
C PHE A 166 5.60 -8.83 -7.35
N ASP A 167 5.92 -7.85 -6.52
CA ASP A 167 4.96 -7.08 -5.71
C ASP A 167 4.57 -5.83 -6.50
N ALA A 168 3.41 -5.87 -7.16
CA ALA A 168 2.92 -4.77 -8.00
C ALA A 168 2.70 -3.49 -7.20
N GLY A 169 2.17 -3.58 -5.97
CA GLY A 169 1.90 -2.42 -5.12
C GLY A 169 3.16 -1.68 -4.65
N ARG A 170 4.34 -2.33 -4.73
CA ARG A 170 5.62 -1.76 -4.31
C ARG A 170 6.65 -1.69 -5.42
N CYS A 171 6.31 -2.18 -6.60
CA CYS A 171 7.21 -2.28 -7.75
C CYS A 171 8.53 -3.01 -7.43
N LEU A 172 8.45 -4.14 -6.72
CA LEU A 172 9.60 -4.90 -6.27
C LEU A 172 9.57 -6.34 -6.80
N SER A 173 10.66 -6.74 -7.45
CA SER A 173 10.92 -8.15 -7.76
C SER A 173 11.76 -8.77 -6.65
N SER A 174 11.40 -9.97 -6.22
CA SER A 174 12.15 -10.74 -5.24
C SER A 174 12.25 -12.20 -5.67
N LEU A 175 13.32 -12.89 -5.28
CA LEU A 175 13.44 -14.33 -5.43
C LEU A 175 13.01 -14.99 -4.13
N VAL A 176 11.86 -15.67 -4.17
CA VAL A 176 11.33 -16.39 -3.01
C VAL A 176 11.64 -17.88 -3.11
N THR A 177 11.96 -18.50 -1.96
CA THR A 177 12.11 -19.95 -1.89
C THR A 177 10.75 -20.57 -1.68
N VAL A 178 10.37 -21.46 -2.58
CA VAL A 178 9.08 -22.17 -2.59
C VAL A 178 9.28 -23.68 -2.65
N PRO A 179 8.29 -24.48 -2.25
CA PRO A 179 8.29 -25.91 -2.58
C PRO A 179 8.35 -26.14 -4.09
N ALA A 180 9.21 -27.02 -4.55
CA ALA A 180 9.28 -27.38 -5.97
C ALA A 180 8.00 -28.10 -6.42
N SER A 181 7.49 -27.83 -7.63
CA SER A 181 6.32 -28.52 -8.20
C SER A 181 6.61 -30.01 -8.49
N LEU A 182 5.55 -30.79 -8.68
CA LEU A 182 5.68 -32.21 -9.03
C LEU A 182 6.48 -32.39 -10.31
N ALA A 183 6.17 -31.63 -11.35
CA ALA A 183 6.92 -31.66 -12.63
C ALA A 183 8.42 -31.43 -12.44
N ARG A 184 8.81 -30.48 -11.57
CA ARG A 184 10.23 -30.26 -11.25
C ARG A 184 10.86 -31.42 -10.52
N LEU A 185 10.16 -31.98 -9.52
CA LEU A 185 10.65 -33.17 -8.80
C LEU A 185 10.87 -34.35 -9.73
N GLU A 186 10.00 -34.56 -10.71
CA GLU A 186 10.12 -35.61 -11.71
C GLU A 186 11.28 -35.36 -12.69
N GLN A 187 11.40 -34.15 -13.22
CA GLN A 187 12.53 -33.77 -14.08
C GLN A 187 13.87 -33.98 -13.39
N ARG A 188 13.99 -33.56 -12.11
CA ARG A 188 15.20 -33.74 -11.31
C ARG A 188 15.48 -35.20 -11.06
N ALA A 189 14.49 -35.99 -10.67
CA ALA A 189 14.64 -37.42 -10.45
C ALA A 189 15.08 -38.16 -11.73
N GLY A 190 14.51 -37.79 -12.89
CA GLY A 190 14.88 -38.32 -14.20
C GLY A 190 16.38 -38.13 -14.57
N ARG A 191 17.05 -37.16 -13.94
CA ARG A 191 18.51 -36.99 -14.12
C ARG A 191 19.35 -38.16 -13.60
N ALA A 192 18.82 -38.90 -12.61
CA ALA A 192 19.50 -40.10 -12.10
C ALA A 192 19.45 -41.27 -13.10
N ALA A 193 18.35 -41.44 -13.83
CA ALA A 193 18.09 -42.56 -14.72
C ALA A 193 18.32 -42.23 -16.20
N ARG A 194 19.13 -41.25 -16.54
CA ARG A 194 19.28 -40.77 -17.92
C ARG A 194 20.21 -41.68 -18.77
N THR A 195 21.22 -42.26 -18.16
CA THR A 195 22.25 -43.08 -18.86
C THR A 195 22.34 -44.50 -18.35
N GLY A 196 21.55 -44.89 -17.36
CA GLY A 196 21.51 -46.19 -16.72
C GLY A 196 20.57 -46.19 -15.54
N PRO A 197 20.37 -47.32 -14.84
CA PRO A 197 19.55 -47.38 -13.65
C PRO A 197 19.98 -46.36 -12.60
N GLY A 198 19.04 -45.66 -11.98
CA GLY A 198 19.30 -44.56 -11.07
C GLY A 198 18.50 -44.58 -9.76
N VAL A 199 18.96 -43.81 -8.81
CA VAL A 199 18.29 -43.61 -7.50
C VAL A 199 18.02 -42.10 -7.31
N ALA A 200 16.80 -41.76 -6.97
CA ALA A 200 16.45 -40.41 -6.57
C ALA A 200 15.95 -40.39 -5.11
N VAL A 201 16.59 -39.56 -4.28
CA VAL A 201 16.25 -39.39 -2.87
C VAL A 201 15.61 -38.01 -2.69
N ARG A 202 14.32 -37.98 -2.31
CA ARG A 202 13.60 -36.76 -2.00
C ARG A 202 13.69 -36.49 -0.49
N VAL A 203 14.27 -35.33 -0.14
CA VAL A 203 14.45 -34.91 1.27
C VAL A 203 13.16 -34.30 1.79
N MET A 204 12.11 -35.10 1.89
CA MET A 204 10.77 -34.69 2.33
C MET A 204 9.91 -35.89 2.70
N ASP A 205 8.80 -35.61 3.38
CA ASP A 205 7.79 -36.65 3.64
C ASP A 205 7.01 -36.97 2.35
N PRO A 206 6.68 -38.25 2.06
CA PRO A 206 5.80 -38.62 0.94
C PRO A 206 4.45 -37.88 0.94
N VAL A 207 3.90 -37.57 2.11
CA VAL A 207 2.64 -36.83 2.25
C VAL A 207 2.78 -35.41 1.72
N ASP A 208 3.95 -34.77 1.90
CA ASP A 208 4.20 -33.42 1.40
C ASP A 208 4.31 -33.37 -0.13
N VAL A 209 4.70 -34.47 -0.77
CA VAL A 209 4.74 -34.58 -2.23
C VAL A 209 3.32 -34.49 -2.81
N ALA A 210 2.36 -35.16 -2.20
CA ALA A 210 0.96 -35.15 -2.65
C ALA A 210 0.28 -33.78 -2.56
N ARG A 211 0.81 -32.88 -1.74
CA ARG A 211 0.29 -31.51 -1.55
C ARG A 211 0.92 -30.47 -2.48
N ARG A 212 1.89 -30.86 -3.30
CA ARG A 212 2.61 -29.94 -4.18
C ARG A 212 1.78 -29.62 -5.41
N PRO A 213 1.93 -28.40 -5.96
CA PRO A 213 1.30 -28.07 -7.24
C PRO A 213 1.87 -28.96 -8.33
N ALA A 214 1.04 -29.34 -9.29
CA ALA A 214 1.46 -30.16 -10.42
C ALA A 214 2.57 -29.46 -11.23
N GLN A 215 2.36 -28.17 -11.53
CA GLN A 215 3.28 -27.32 -12.29
C GLN A 215 3.68 -26.09 -11.45
N SER A 216 4.80 -25.47 -11.81
CA SER A 216 5.15 -24.13 -11.31
C SER A 216 4.22 -23.07 -11.89
N ALA A 217 3.97 -22.01 -11.12
CA ALA A 217 3.19 -20.89 -11.63
C ALA A 217 3.88 -20.28 -12.89
N PRO A 218 3.11 -19.93 -13.94
CA PRO A 218 3.67 -19.34 -15.15
C PRO A 218 4.28 -17.96 -14.87
N GLY A 219 5.30 -17.60 -15.65
CA GLY A 219 6.00 -16.31 -15.48
C GLY A 219 5.08 -15.10 -15.55
N ILE A 220 4.07 -15.14 -16.42
CA ILE A 220 3.08 -14.07 -16.57
C ILE A 220 2.28 -13.81 -15.29
N ALA A 221 2.16 -14.81 -14.41
CA ALA A 221 1.46 -14.67 -13.12
C ALA A 221 2.38 -14.25 -11.96
N THR A 222 3.70 -14.22 -12.16
CA THR A 222 4.65 -14.06 -11.05
C THR A 222 5.72 -13.00 -11.27
N GLN A 223 5.98 -12.61 -12.51
CA GLN A 223 7.06 -11.69 -12.88
C GLN A 223 6.53 -10.28 -13.18
N ASP A 224 7.43 -9.31 -13.24
CA ASP A 224 7.11 -7.95 -13.71
C ASP A 224 6.64 -7.99 -15.16
N LEU A 225 5.47 -7.42 -15.42
CA LEU A 225 4.86 -7.41 -16.75
C LEU A 225 5.13 -6.12 -17.54
N THR A 226 5.98 -5.23 -17.05
CA THR A 226 6.23 -3.91 -17.67
C THR A 226 6.74 -4.06 -19.11
N ASP A 227 7.71 -4.93 -19.34
CA ASP A 227 8.21 -5.18 -20.70
C ASP A 227 7.16 -5.85 -21.58
N ALA A 228 6.52 -6.90 -21.09
CA ALA A 228 5.47 -7.61 -21.83
C ALA A 228 4.32 -6.66 -22.25
N ARG A 229 3.86 -5.80 -21.36
CA ARG A 229 2.84 -4.81 -21.66
C ARG A 229 3.30 -3.77 -22.68
N LEU A 230 4.57 -3.35 -22.62
CA LEU A 230 5.13 -2.45 -23.64
C LEU A 230 5.18 -3.11 -25.01
N GLN A 231 5.58 -4.37 -25.10
CA GLN A 231 5.61 -5.13 -26.35
C GLN A 231 4.20 -5.25 -26.96
N VAL A 232 3.21 -5.57 -26.12
CA VAL A 232 1.80 -5.64 -26.56
C VAL A 232 1.29 -4.28 -27.03
N ALA A 233 1.58 -3.20 -26.28
CA ALA A 233 1.22 -1.84 -26.67
C ALA A 233 1.90 -1.40 -27.99
N ALA A 234 3.16 -1.81 -28.21
CA ALA A 234 3.88 -1.53 -29.45
C ALA A 234 3.38 -2.37 -30.62
N TRP A 235 2.88 -3.57 -30.37
CA TRP A 235 2.23 -4.43 -31.36
C TRP A 235 0.88 -3.85 -31.82
N GLY A 236 0.15 -3.18 -30.93
CA GLY A 236 -1.09 -2.48 -31.23
C GLY A 236 -2.35 -3.32 -31.16
N THR A 237 -2.28 -4.52 -30.58
CA THR A 237 -3.43 -5.39 -30.34
C THR A 237 -3.74 -5.42 -28.84
N PRO A 238 -5.02 -5.30 -28.41
CA PRO A 238 -5.40 -5.50 -27.01
C PRO A 238 -4.98 -6.88 -26.51
N VAL A 239 -4.60 -6.97 -25.23
CA VAL A 239 -4.13 -8.24 -24.66
C VAL A 239 -5.21 -9.31 -24.64
N GLU A 240 -6.46 -8.91 -24.57
CA GLU A 240 -7.65 -9.76 -24.60
C GLU A 240 -7.85 -10.47 -25.95
N ASP A 241 -7.35 -9.86 -27.03
CA ASP A 241 -7.41 -10.38 -28.39
C ASP A 241 -6.19 -11.27 -28.73
N LEU A 242 -5.23 -11.37 -27.84
CA LEU A 242 -4.07 -12.25 -28.00
C LEU A 242 -4.39 -13.66 -27.49
N ALA A 243 -4.09 -14.67 -28.32
CA ALA A 243 -4.21 -16.07 -27.95
C ALA A 243 -3.10 -16.45 -26.92
N LEU A 244 -3.20 -15.96 -25.71
CA LEU A 244 -2.24 -16.30 -24.64
C LEU A 244 -2.65 -17.60 -23.95
N LEU A 245 -1.70 -18.48 -23.66
CA LEU A 245 -1.95 -19.70 -22.89
C LEU A 245 -2.43 -19.40 -21.45
N ASP A 246 -1.92 -18.35 -20.84
CA ASP A 246 -2.33 -17.81 -19.56
C ASP A 246 -2.57 -16.31 -19.68
N ALA A 247 -3.72 -15.84 -19.21
CA ALA A 247 -4.00 -14.41 -19.14
C ALA A 247 -3.17 -13.74 -18.03
N PRO A 248 -2.68 -12.51 -18.23
CA PRO A 248 -2.02 -11.77 -17.18
C PRO A 248 -2.98 -11.41 -16.05
N PRO A 249 -2.57 -11.48 -14.76
CA PRO A 249 -3.39 -11.02 -13.67
C PRO A 249 -3.71 -9.52 -13.80
N ALA A 250 -4.99 -9.13 -13.71
CA ALA A 250 -5.45 -7.76 -13.97
C ALA A 250 -4.66 -6.72 -13.19
N GLY A 251 -4.50 -6.89 -11.85
CA GLY A 251 -3.77 -5.92 -11.04
C GLY A 251 -2.27 -5.79 -11.38
N MET A 252 -1.63 -6.87 -11.86
CA MET A 252 -0.25 -6.80 -12.33
C MET A 252 -0.15 -6.09 -13.69
N TRP A 253 -1.14 -6.34 -14.55
CA TRP A 253 -1.23 -5.70 -15.87
C TRP A 253 -1.49 -4.19 -15.73
N GLU A 254 -2.38 -3.79 -14.85
CA GLU A 254 -2.67 -2.39 -14.53
C GLU A 254 -1.44 -1.67 -13.97
N ALA A 255 -0.79 -2.25 -12.97
CA ALA A 255 0.43 -1.68 -12.39
C ALA A 255 1.57 -1.52 -13.41
N ALA A 256 1.71 -2.47 -14.36
CA ALA A 256 2.65 -2.34 -15.46
C ALA A 256 2.29 -1.16 -16.37
N GLY A 257 1.00 -0.90 -16.62
CA GLY A 257 0.52 0.24 -17.38
C GLY A 257 0.78 1.57 -16.71
N GLU A 258 0.47 1.69 -15.43
CA GLU A 258 0.77 2.90 -14.65
C GLU A 258 2.27 3.23 -14.71
N ARG A 259 3.11 2.21 -14.60
CA ARG A 259 4.56 2.39 -14.73
C ARG A 259 4.96 2.86 -16.12
N LEU A 260 4.46 2.25 -17.20
CA LEU A 260 4.74 2.66 -18.58
C LEU A 260 4.23 4.07 -18.87
N SER A 261 3.05 4.44 -18.36
CA SER A 261 2.52 5.79 -18.43
C SER A 261 3.44 6.79 -17.72
N SER A 262 3.91 6.47 -16.51
CA SER A 262 4.86 7.32 -15.77
C SER A 262 6.21 7.50 -16.47
N LEU A 263 6.62 6.51 -17.28
CA LEU A 263 7.80 6.60 -18.14
C LEU A 263 7.53 7.38 -19.44
N GLY A 264 6.27 7.71 -19.75
CA GLY A 264 5.85 8.30 -21.02
C GLY A 264 5.90 7.31 -22.19
N ALA A 265 5.92 6.01 -21.91
CA ALA A 265 6.04 4.96 -22.92
C ALA A 265 4.68 4.59 -23.54
N ILE A 266 3.59 4.78 -22.82
CA ILE A 266 2.21 4.63 -23.32
C ILE A 266 1.42 5.90 -23.05
N ASP A 267 0.42 6.16 -23.85
CA ASP A 267 -0.53 7.26 -23.68
C ASP A 267 -1.72 6.87 -22.77
N GLU A 268 -2.69 7.78 -22.61
CA GLU A 268 -3.87 7.56 -21.78
C GLU A 268 -4.77 6.42 -22.31
N ALA A 269 -4.71 6.13 -23.61
CA ALA A 269 -5.43 5.02 -24.23
C ALA A 269 -4.69 3.67 -24.10
N GLY A 270 -3.45 3.69 -23.54
CA GLY A 270 -2.61 2.51 -23.39
C GLY A 270 -1.81 2.15 -24.65
N ALA A 271 -1.84 2.97 -25.69
CA ALA A 271 -1.09 2.75 -26.92
C ALA A 271 0.38 3.24 -26.77
N ALA A 272 1.31 2.55 -27.44
CA ALA A 272 2.73 2.93 -27.37
C ALA A 272 2.97 4.30 -28.01
N THR A 273 3.59 5.21 -27.27
CA THR A 273 4.08 6.50 -27.77
C THR A 273 5.29 6.30 -28.70
N ALA A 274 5.80 7.36 -29.33
CA ALA A 274 7.05 7.28 -30.09
C ALA A 274 8.22 6.82 -29.21
N LEU A 275 8.28 7.32 -27.96
CA LEU A 275 9.24 6.83 -26.96
C LEU A 275 9.00 5.35 -26.63
N GLY A 276 7.76 4.94 -26.41
CA GLY A 276 7.42 3.54 -26.13
C GLY A 276 7.86 2.60 -27.22
N ARG A 277 7.60 2.90 -28.48
CA ARG A 277 8.10 2.10 -29.63
C ARG A 277 9.62 2.02 -29.68
N THR A 278 10.31 3.11 -29.36
CA THR A 278 11.76 3.13 -29.25
C THR A 278 12.25 2.21 -28.12
N LEU A 279 11.62 2.28 -26.96
CA LEU A 279 11.95 1.43 -25.80
C LEU A 279 11.68 -0.05 -26.09
N ALA A 280 10.57 -0.37 -26.76
CA ALA A 280 10.24 -1.75 -27.14
C ALA A 280 11.25 -2.38 -28.12
N ALA A 281 11.90 -1.55 -28.93
CA ALA A 281 12.96 -2.00 -29.84
C ALA A 281 14.35 -2.19 -29.16
N LEU A 282 14.51 -1.71 -27.93
CA LEU A 282 15.77 -1.85 -27.19
C LEU A 282 15.82 -3.21 -26.45
N PRO A 283 16.96 -3.90 -26.44
CA PRO A 283 17.15 -5.14 -25.65
C PRO A 283 17.47 -4.79 -24.18
N LEU A 284 16.60 -4.02 -23.55
CA LEU A 284 16.71 -3.50 -22.18
C LEU A 284 15.33 -3.40 -21.57
N ASP A 285 15.26 -3.59 -20.27
CA ASP A 285 14.06 -3.23 -19.51
C ASP A 285 13.66 -1.77 -19.76
N PRO A 286 12.38 -1.43 -19.92
CA PRO A 286 11.93 -0.09 -20.26
C PRO A 286 12.52 1.04 -19.39
N PRO A 287 12.65 0.91 -18.05
CA PRO A 287 13.30 1.90 -17.22
C PRO A 287 14.76 2.16 -17.58
N LEU A 288 15.53 1.10 -17.85
CA LEU A 288 16.94 1.21 -18.26
C LEU A 288 17.08 1.79 -19.67
N GLY A 289 16.18 1.40 -20.59
CA GLY A 289 16.10 1.99 -21.92
C GLY A 289 15.87 3.50 -21.86
N ARG A 290 14.90 3.94 -21.05
CA ARG A 290 14.64 5.36 -20.83
C ARG A 290 15.84 6.09 -20.25
N ALA A 291 16.50 5.50 -19.25
CA ALA A 291 17.69 6.09 -18.65
C ALA A 291 18.85 6.20 -19.65
N LEU A 292 19.05 5.21 -20.52
CA LEU A 292 20.05 5.27 -21.59
C LEU A 292 19.81 6.48 -22.50
N LEU A 293 18.59 6.66 -22.97
CA LEU A 293 18.23 7.76 -23.86
C LEU A 293 18.39 9.13 -23.17
N ALA A 294 17.80 9.29 -21.97
CA ALA A 294 17.83 10.54 -21.24
C ALA A 294 19.24 10.94 -20.79
N ALA A 295 20.00 9.99 -20.23
CA ALA A 295 21.38 10.26 -19.81
C ALA A 295 22.30 10.51 -21.00
N SER A 296 22.08 9.89 -22.18
CA SER A 296 22.88 10.15 -23.37
C SER A 296 22.86 11.62 -23.79
N GLY A 297 21.72 12.29 -23.63
CA GLY A 297 21.59 13.72 -23.90
C GLY A 297 22.34 14.64 -22.91
N VAL A 298 22.65 14.16 -21.71
CA VAL A 298 23.29 14.95 -20.64
C VAL A 298 24.78 14.67 -20.52
N ILE A 299 25.17 13.38 -20.54
CA ILE A 299 26.55 12.93 -20.25
C ILE A 299 27.23 12.25 -21.45
N GLY A 300 26.52 12.11 -22.56
CA GLY A 300 26.98 11.46 -23.78
C GLY A 300 26.72 9.95 -23.80
N ALA A 301 26.48 9.40 -25.01
CA ALA A 301 26.06 8.02 -25.24
C ALA A 301 27.02 6.96 -24.64
N ALA A 302 28.33 7.16 -24.76
CA ALA A 302 29.33 6.18 -24.27
C ALA A 302 29.33 6.05 -22.74
N LYS A 303 29.15 7.15 -22.01
CA LYS A 303 29.05 7.14 -20.54
C LYS A 303 27.71 6.58 -20.08
N ALA A 304 26.60 7.04 -20.68
CA ALA A 304 25.27 6.50 -20.39
C ALA A 304 25.21 4.99 -20.60
N ALA A 305 25.71 4.50 -21.74
CA ALA A 305 25.80 3.07 -22.03
C ALA A 305 26.64 2.30 -21.00
N ARG A 306 27.74 2.91 -20.52
CA ARG A 306 28.58 2.33 -19.46
C ARG A 306 27.79 2.13 -18.18
N PHE A 307 27.11 3.17 -17.71
CA PHE A 307 26.39 3.10 -16.46
C PHE A 307 25.16 2.22 -16.53
N VAL A 308 24.41 2.25 -17.64
CA VAL A 308 23.31 1.33 -17.87
C VAL A 308 23.80 -0.12 -17.93
N ALA A 309 24.95 -0.41 -18.54
CA ALA A 309 25.53 -1.75 -18.52
C ALA A 309 25.90 -2.22 -17.11
N VAL A 310 26.33 -1.33 -16.22
CA VAL A 310 26.55 -1.66 -14.80
C VAL A 310 25.24 -1.92 -14.07
N LEU A 311 24.20 -1.13 -14.35
CA LEU A 311 22.86 -1.27 -13.73
C LEU A 311 22.13 -2.55 -14.20
N SER A 312 22.37 -3.01 -15.43
CA SER A 312 21.74 -4.22 -15.99
C SER A 312 22.37 -5.53 -15.51
N GLU A 313 23.53 -5.47 -14.88
CA GLU A 313 24.19 -6.67 -14.33
C GLU A 313 23.75 -6.92 -12.88
N ASP A 314 23.41 -8.17 -12.56
CA ASP A 314 23.13 -8.61 -11.19
C ASP A 314 24.42 -8.73 -10.36
N VAL A 315 25.09 -7.59 -10.15
CA VAL A 315 26.35 -7.54 -9.40
C VAL A 315 26.10 -6.93 -8.01
N ARG A 316 26.40 -7.71 -6.98
CA ARG A 316 26.29 -7.23 -5.60
C ARG A 316 27.30 -6.14 -5.31
N ALA A 317 26.85 -5.00 -4.82
CA ALA A 317 27.68 -3.91 -4.36
C ALA A 317 28.02 -4.10 -2.86
N PRO A 318 29.30 -4.40 -2.51
CA PRO A 318 29.69 -4.51 -1.10
C PRO A 318 29.37 -3.22 -0.33
N GLY A 319 28.69 -3.35 0.81
CA GLY A 319 28.23 -2.21 1.59
C GLY A 319 27.16 -1.36 0.89
N ALA A 320 26.50 -1.89 -0.16
CA ALA A 320 25.58 -1.18 -1.04
C ALA A 320 26.24 -0.07 -1.90
N ASP A 321 27.56 0.07 -1.92
CA ASP A 321 28.29 1.11 -2.66
C ASP A 321 28.43 0.78 -4.15
N LEU A 322 27.47 1.26 -4.95
CA LEU A 322 27.46 1.10 -6.40
C LEU A 322 28.62 1.89 -7.07
N GLY A 323 28.97 3.05 -6.57
CA GLY A 323 30.09 3.85 -7.05
C GLY A 323 31.42 3.11 -6.88
N GLY A 324 31.63 2.49 -5.72
CA GLY A 324 32.79 1.63 -5.47
C GLY A 324 32.82 0.40 -6.34
N LEU A 325 31.66 -0.22 -6.61
CA LEU A 325 31.55 -1.33 -7.55
C LEU A 325 31.95 -0.90 -8.96
N GLU A 326 31.43 0.22 -9.47
CA GLU A 326 31.74 0.74 -10.79
C GLU A 326 33.24 1.05 -10.94
N ARG A 327 33.87 1.64 -9.92
CA ARG A 327 35.32 1.87 -9.88
C ARG A 327 36.12 0.56 -9.98
N ARG A 328 35.69 -0.52 -9.31
CA ARG A 328 36.32 -1.84 -9.38
C ARG A 328 36.16 -2.48 -10.77
N LEU A 329 34.97 -2.41 -11.36
CA LEU A 329 34.70 -2.88 -12.72
C LEU A 329 35.57 -2.15 -13.76
N SER A 330 35.78 -0.84 -13.58
CA SER A 330 36.62 -0.02 -14.47
C SER A 330 38.11 -0.40 -14.39
N ARG A 331 38.60 -0.78 -13.21
CA ARG A 331 40.00 -1.19 -12.99
C ARG A 331 40.31 -2.62 -13.44
N GLY A 332 39.32 -3.36 -13.96
CA GLY A 332 39.53 -4.68 -14.56
C GLY A 332 39.58 -5.83 -13.56
N GLY A 333 39.12 -5.68 -12.31
CA GLY A 333 38.99 -6.77 -11.35
C GLY A 333 40.31 -7.47 -10.97
N SER A 334 41.41 -6.73 -10.86
CA SER A 334 42.71 -7.27 -10.45
C SER A 334 42.84 -7.34 -8.93
N GLY A 335 43.32 -8.46 -8.40
CA GLY A 335 43.57 -8.67 -6.96
C GLY A 335 42.39 -9.39 -6.26
N ASN A 336 42.39 -9.36 -4.94
CA ASN A 336 41.38 -9.98 -4.05
C ASN A 336 40.01 -9.31 -4.13
N SER A 337 39.55 -8.96 -5.35
CA SER A 337 38.35 -8.17 -5.60
C SER A 337 37.11 -9.09 -5.69
N SER A 338 36.00 -8.63 -5.15
CA SER A 338 34.67 -9.28 -5.24
C SER A 338 34.11 -9.32 -6.68
N VAL A 339 34.84 -8.74 -7.67
CA VAL A 339 34.49 -8.65 -9.09
C VAL A 339 35.33 -9.62 -9.90
N THR A 340 34.67 -10.49 -10.66
CA THR A 340 35.33 -11.46 -11.52
C THR A 340 35.67 -10.86 -12.89
N ARG A 341 36.71 -11.46 -13.57
CA ARG A 341 37.06 -11.08 -14.96
C ARG A 341 35.88 -11.28 -15.92
N ALA A 342 35.06 -12.31 -15.69
CA ALA A 342 33.89 -12.61 -16.50
C ALA A 342 32.84 -11.49 -16.39
N GLN A 343 32.59 -10.97 -15.19
CA GLN A 343 31.69 -9.83 -14.99
C GLN A 343 32.20 -8.58 -15.70
N VAL A 344 33.49 -8.28 -15.60
CA VAL A 344 34.12 -7.15 -16.34
C VAL A 344 33.93 -7.30 -17.85
N ALA A 345 34.10 -8.50 -18.38
CA ALA A 345 33.93 -8.77 -19.81
C ALA A 345 32.47 -8.55 -20.25
N ARG A 346 31.49 -9.08 -19.51
CA ARG A 346 30.06 -8.88 -19.80
C ARG A 346 29.67 -7.40 -19.79
N VAL A 347 30.09 -6.66 -18.77
CA VAL A 347 29.79 -5.20 -18.70
C VAL A 347 30.39 -4.47 -19.91
N LYS A 348 31.61 -4.80 -20.33
CA LYS A 348 32.24 -4.19 -21.51
C LYS A 348 31.52 -4.53 -22.81
N GLU A 349 31.08 -5.76 -22.97
CA GLU A 349 30.33 -6.22 -24.14
C GLU A 349 28.97 -5.53 -24.21
N THR A 350 28.21 -5.51 -23.10
CA THR A 350 26.95 -4.79 -22.98
C THR A 350 27.12 -3.30 -23.24
N GLN A 351 28.16 -2.67 -22.67
CA GLN A 351 28.48 -1.26 -22.94
C GLN A 351 28.70 -1.00 -24.43
N ALA A 352 29.53 -1.83 -25.11
CA ALA A 352 29.83 -1.65 -26.52
C ALA A 352 28.57 -1.79 -27.38
N ARG A 353 27.68 -2.73 -27.06
CA ARG A 353 26.38 -2.89 -27.73
C ARG A 353 25.49 -1.67 -27.51
N LEU A 354 25.31 -1.23 -26.26
CA LEU A 354 24.46 -0.08 -25.92
C LEU A 354 25.00 1.22 -26.48
N THR A 355 26.33 1.42 -26.53
CA THR A 355 26.90 2.64 -27.12
C THR A 355 26.53 2.74 -28.60
N ARG A 356 26.65 1.64 -29.36
CA ARG A 356 26.26 1.61 -30.77
C ARG A 356 24.78 1.92 -30.97
N LEU A 357 23.91 1.36 -30.12
CA LEU A 357 22.46 1.63 -30.16
C LEU A 357 22.17 3.09 -29.83
N ALA A 358 22.73 3.62 -28.73
CA ALA A 358 22.50 5.00 -28.32
C ALA A 358 23.00 6.02 -29.36
N SER A 359 24.12 5.78 -30.01
CA SER A 359 24.62 6.66 -31.07
C SER A 359 23.70 6.69 -32.29
N ARG A 360 23.20 5.55 -32.77
CA ARG A 360 22.23 5.48 -33.87
C ARG A 360 20.91 6.23 -33.55
N LEU A 361 20.46 6.12 -32.30
CA LEU A 361 19.27 6.82 -31.83
C LEU A 361 19.48 8.34 -31.76
N SER A 362 20.69 8.80 -31.41
CA SER A 362 21.04 10.23 -31.36
C SER A 362 21.15 10.85 -32.77
N ASP A 363 21.50 10.05 -33.77
CA ASP A 363 21.67 10.50 -35.17
C ASP A 363 20.33 10.61 -35.94
N GLY A 364 19.19 10.43 -35.27
CA GLY A 364 17.86 10.71 -35.83
C GLY A 364 17.18 9.56 -36.57
N GLU A 365 17.75 8.37 -36.57
CA GLU A 365 17.14 7.21 -37.28
C GLU A 365 15.89 6.64 -36.56
N LEU A 366 15.67 6.96 -35.28
CA LEU A 366 14.55 6.39 -34.49
C LEU A 366 13.82 7.39 -33.57
N VAL A 367 14.21 8.66 -33.52
CA VAL A 367 13.61 9.64 -32.58
C VAL A 367 12.76 10.65 -33.31
N GLY A 368 11.55 10.25 -33.66
CA GLY A 368 10.47 11.17 -34.03
C GLY A 368 9.59 11.53 -32.83
N GLY A 369 10.14 12.05 -31.74
CA GLY A 369 9.30 12.43 -30.61
C GLY A 369 10.09 12.83 -29.39
N VAL A 370 9.76 14.00 -28.91
CA VAL A 370 10.30 14.70 -27.75
C VAL A 370 10.42 13.78 -26.54
N LEU A 371 11.66 13.40 -26.19
CA LEU A 371 11.98 13.14 -24.79
C LEU A 371 11.58 14.42 -24.02
N PRO A 372 10.80 14.36 -22.94
CA PRO A 372 10.68 15.51 -22.07
C PRO A 372 12.11 15.91 -21.74
N ALA A 373 12.51 17.09 -22.23
CA ALA A 373 13.84 17.60 -21.98
C ALA A 373 14.01 17.51 -20.45
N VAL A 374 15.08 16.88 -19.98
CA VAL A 374 15.58 17.10 -18.63
C VAL A 374 16.06 18.54 -18.65
N HIS A 375 15.11 19.48 -18.65
CA HIS A 375 15.39 20.89 -18.49
C HIS A 375 15.94 20.98 -17.08
N ALA A 376 17.14 21.52 -16.96
CA ALA A 376 17.53 22.18 -15.74
C ALA A 376 16.34 23.08 -15.36
N PRO A 377 15.80 22.99 -14.14
CA PRO A 377 14.65 23.78 -13.76
C PRO A 377 14.95 25.23 -14.11
N ASP A 378 14.06 25.86 -14.90
CA ASP A 378 14.02 27.32 -14.99
C ASP A 378 13.77 27.81 -13.56
N ALA A 379 14.86 27.97 -12.83
CA ALA A 379 14.85 28.56 -11.51
C ALA A 379 14.32 29.96 -11.70
N ALA A 380 13.09 30.16 -11.27
CA ALA A 380 12.48 31.42 -10.92
C ALA A 380 13.16 32.64 -11.56
N ARG A 381 12.60 33.13 -12.66
CA ARG A 381 12.80 34.52 -13.09
C ARG A 381 12.18 35.45 -12.04
N GLY A 382 12.95 35.72 -11.01
CA GLY A 382 12.61 36.59 -9.91
C GLY A 382 13.86 37.19 -9.29
N ALA A 383 14.19 38.40 -9.71
CA ALA A 383 15.07 39.37 -9.09
C ALA A 383 16.58 39.04 -8.96
N GLY A 384 17.36 39.66 -9.83
CA GLY A 384 18.65 40.33 -9.63
C GLY A 384 19.63 39.73 -8.61
N ASP A 385 20.59 38.96 -9.07
CA ASP A 385 22.01 39.26 -8.80
C ASP A 385 22.89 38.41 -9.73
N SER A 386 23.85 39.09 -10.34
CA SER A 386 24.82 38.59 -11.29
C SER A 386 25.91 37.78 -10.58
N GLY A 387 25.65 36.48 -10.41
CA GLY A 387 26.63 35.48 -10.00
C GLY A 387 26.60 34.30 -10.96
N VAL A 388 27.47 34.34 -11.99
CA VAL A 388 27.76 33.18 -12.84
C VAL A 388 28.30 32.04 -11.94
N ARG A 389 27.40 31.18 -11.39
CA ARG A 389 27.80 29.89 -10.86
C ARG A 389 28.30 29.07 -12.06
N ARG A 390 29.60 28.94 -12.16
CA ARG A 390 30.24 27.91 -12.98
C ARG A 390 29.60 26.57 -12.59
N GLN A 391 28.87 25.93 -13.50
CA GLN A 391 28.52 24.51 -13.36
C GLN A 391 29.84 23.78 -13.17
N SER A 392 30.10 23.33 -11.95
CA SER A 392 31.22 22.41 -11.68
C SER A 392 31.02 21.18 -12.53
N ALA A 393 32.05 20.75 -13.25
CA ALA A 393 31.99 19.54 -14.07
C ALA A 393 31.53 18.38 -13.18
N ARG A 394 30.46 17.66 -13.59
CA ARG A 394 29.95 16.49 -12.88
C ARG A 394 31.05 15.47 -12.71
N THR A 395 31.18 14.91 -11.54
CA THR A 395 32.05 13.77 -11.31
C THR A 395 31.47 12.53 -11.96
N ARG A 396 32.29 11.51 -12.15
CA ARG A 396 31.83 10.20 -12.68
C ARG A 396 30.77 9.55 -11.77
N GLU A 397 30.84 9.78 -10.48
CA GLU A 397 29.87 9.28 -9.50
C GLU A 397 28.53 10.03 -9.62
N ASP A 398 28.55 11.36 -9.84
CA ASP A 398 27.33 12.14 -10.10
C ASP A 398 26.65 11.69 -11.41
N GLU A 399 27.44 11.38 -12.45
CA GLU A 399 26.91 10.88 -13.72
C GLU A 399 26.27 9.50 -13.58
N LEU A 400 26.84 8.59 -12.76
CA LEU A 400 26.26 7.30 -12.43
C LEU A 400 24.97 7.50 -11.60
N ALA A 401 25.01 8.42 -10.62
CA ALA A 401 23.85 8.71 -9.76
C ALA A 401 22.67 9.23 -10.58
N LEU A 402 22.90 10.19 -11.47
CA LEU A 402 21.87 10.71 -12.38
C LEU A 402 21.30 9.59 -13.27
N THR A 403 22.16 8.75 -13.86
CA THR A 403 21.70 7.62 -14.70
C THR A 403 20.85 6.64 -13.91
N CYS A 404 21.24 6.32 -12.67
CA CYS A 404 20.49 5.46 -11.76
C CYS A 404 19.13 6.08 -11.38
N ALA A 405 19.10 7.36 -11.04
CA ALA A 405 17.86 8.06 -10.68
C ALA A 405 16.89 8.18 -11.87
N LEU A 406 17.41 8.34 -13.10
CA LEU A 406 16.61 8.35 -14.32
C LEU A 406 16.02 6.96 -14.64
N ALA A 407 16.72 5.87 -14.30
CA ALA A 407 16.20 4.52 -14.44
C ALA A 407 15.10 4.22 -13.42
N TYR A 408 15.31 4.62 -12.18
CA TYR A 408 14.45 4.24 -11.05
C TYR A 408 14.02 5.46 -10.22
N PRO A 409 13.25 6.42 -10.79
CA PRO A 409 12.85 7.63 -10.08
C PRO A 409 12.05 7.33 -8.81
N GLN A 410 11.26 6.26 -8.79
CA GLN A 410 10.52 5.79 -7.60
C GLN A 410 11.44 5.28 -6.48
N TRP A 411 12.69 4.98 -6.77
CA TRP A 411 13.71 4.54 -5.80
C TRP A 411 14.71 5.64 -5.43
N ILE A 412 14.49 6.88 -5.84
CA ILE A 412 15.17 8.03 -5.23
C ILE A 412 14.84 8.02 -3.75
N ALA A 413 15.87 8.07 -2.90
CA ALA A 413 15.74 7.92 -1.47
C ALA A 413 16.25 9.15 -0.74
N ARG A 414 15.52 9.59 0.30
CA ARG A 414 15.96 10.63 1.22
C ARG A 414 16.02 10.08 2.63
N ARG A 415 17.08 10.41 3.37
CA ARG A 415 17.24 10.03 4.78
C ARG A 415 16.17 10.72 5.64
N ARG A 416 15.53 9.95 6.52
CA ARG A 416 14.57 10.52 7.47
C ARG A 416 15.29 11.36 8.54
N PRO A 417 14.72 12.50 8.96
CA PRO A 417 15.28 13.29 10.05
C PRO A 417 15.50 12.44 11.30
N ALA A 418 16.66 12.60 11.95
CA ALA A 418 17.06 11.89 13.18
C ALA A 418 17.00 10.34 13.10
N SER A 419 17.16 9.78 11.91
CA SER A 419 17.11 8.32 11.68
C SER A 419 18.21 7.89 10.70
N SER A 420 18.60 6.62 10.74
CA SER A 420 19.43 5.97 9.70
C SER A 420 18.60 5.44 8.54
N ALA A 421 17.27 5.39 8.67
CA ALA A 421 16.37 4.89 7.65
C ALA A 421 16.08 5.95 6.57
N TYR A 422 15.84 5.48 5.37
CA TYR A 422 15.49 6.26 4.19
C TYR A 422 14.01 6.08 3.86
N ILE A 423 13.42 7.08 3.20
CA ILE A 423 12.15 6.95 2.51
C ILE A 423 12.40 7.06 1.01
N LEU A 424 11.86 6.12 0.26
CA LEU A 424 11.90 6.12 -1.20
C LEU A 424 10.74 6.96 -1.76
N ALA A 425 10.92 7.57 -2.91
CA ALA A 425 9.86 8.31 -3.58
C ALA A 425 8.59 7.48 -3.84
N GLY A 426 8.74 6.17 -4.05
CA GLY A 426 7.62 5.21 -4.12
C GLY A 426 6.99 4.82 -2.78
N GLY A 427 7.33 5.48 -1.65
CA GLY A 427 6.69 5.28 -0.35
C GLY A 427 7.27 4.15 0.51
N VAL A 428 8.22 3.39 0.00
CA VAL A 428 8.85 2.30 0.74
C VAL A 428 9.92 2.82 1.68
N GLY A 429 9.91 2.39 2.96
CA GLY A 429 11.01 2.63 3.88
C GLY A 429 12.18 1.68 3.58
N ALA A 430 13.42 2.18 3.63
CA ALA A 430 14.61 1.37 3.33
C ALA A 430 15.78 1.69 4.27
N GLU A 431 16.70 0.72 4.41
CA GLU A 431 17.89 0.84 5.26
C GLU A 431 19.14 0.36 4.52
N LEU A 432 20.25 1.03 4.79
CA LEU A 432 21.57 0.58 4.34
C LEU A 432 22.04 -0.61 5.18
N PRO A 433 22.90 -1.49 4.64
CA PRO A 433 23.58 -2.48 5.46
C PRO A 433 24.50 -1.81 6.48
N GLU A 434 24.64 -2.44 7.64
CA GLU A 434 25.54 -1.97 8.70
C GLU A 434 26.97 -1.78 8.20
N GLY A 435 27.59 -0.64 8.54
CA GLY A 435 28.92 -0.27 8.10
C GLY A 435 29.03 0.13 6.61
N SER A 436 27.89 0.53 6.00
CA SER A 436 27.88 1.02 4.62
C SER A 436 28.68 2.32 4.50
N PRO A 437 29.53 2.48 3.46
CA PRO A 437 30.22 3.75 3.22
C PRO A 437 29.25 4.88 2.80
N LEU A 438 27.99 4.57 2.54
CA LEU A 438 26.94 5.52 2.18
C LEU A 438 26.19 6.07 3.41
N GLU A 439 26.55 5.65 4.63
CA GLU A 439 25.94 6.17 5.85
C GLU A 439 26.11 7.69 5.94
N GLY A 440 25.05 8.37 6.37
CA GLY A 440 25.07 9.83 6.51
C GLY A 440 24.71 10.62 5.25
N GLN A 441 24.67 10.00 4.08
CA GLN A 441 24.21 10.67 2.85
C GLN A 441 22.74 11.07 2.97
N GLU A 442 22.39 12.28 2.56
CA GLU A 442 21.01 12.75 2.63
C GLU A 442 20.16 12.15 1.52
N TRP A 443 20.69 12.12 0.30
CA TRP A 443 20.02 11.60 -0.87
C TRP A 443 20.80 10.45 -1.50
N LEU A 444 20.08 9.44 -1.96
CA LEU A 444 20.63 8.30 -2.67
C LEU A 444 19.81 8.01 -3.94
N ALA A 445 20.49 7.68 -5.04
CA ALA A 445 19.90 6.96 -6.15
C ALA A 445 20.08 5.47 -5.90
N VAL A 446 18.97 4.76 -5.70
CA VAL A 446 18.97 3.34 -5.37
C VAL A 446 18.76 2.53 -6.64
N ALA A 447 19.63 1.57 -6.89
CA ALA A 447 19.58 0.67 -8.05
C ALA A 447 18.97 -0.69 -7.73
N SER A 448 19.10 -1.16 -6.48
CA SER A 448 18.59 -2.47 -6.09
C SER A 448 18.22 -2.48 -4.62
N ILE A 449 17.06 -3.08 -4.33
CA ILE A 449 16.57 -3.30 -2.97
C ILE A 449 16.05 -4.73 -2.83
N ASP A 450 16.11 -5.25 -1.60
CA ASP A 450 15.54 -6.54 -1.24
C ASP A 450 14.62 -6.33 -0.03
N ARG A 451 13.49 -7.00 -0.02
CA ARG A 451 12.57 -6.96 1.10
C ARG A 451 12.04 -8.33 1.46
N ALA A 452 12.36 -8.77 2.65
CA ALA A 452 11.74 -9.97 3.21
C ALA A 452 10.24 -9.71 3.45
N PRO A 453 9.35 -10.70 3.22
CA PRO A 453 7.89 -10.55 3.37
C PRO A 453 7.43 -10.01 4.73
N ALA A 454 8.18 -10.25 5.80
CA ALA A 454 7.88 -9.82 7.17
C ALA A 454 8.61 -8.54 7.59
N SER A 455 9.48 -7.95 6.75
CA SER A 455 10.27 -6.78 7.14
C SER A 455 9.49 -5.48 6.97
N ARG A 456 9.64 -4.57 7.93
CA ARG A 456 9.10 -3.19 7.87
C ARG A 456 9.81 -2.35 6.81
N HIS A 457 11.14 -2.52 6.68
CA HIS A 457 11.97 -1.76 5.76
C HIS A 457 12.60 -2.68 4.71
N ALA A 458 12.76 -2.17 3.50
CA ALA A 458 13.56 -2.82 2.48
C ALA A 458 15.05 -2.63 2.81
N ARG A 459 15.89 -3.58 2.39
CA ARG A 459 17.34 -3.45 2.47
C ARG A 459 17.89 -2.91 1.16
N ILE A 460 18.64 -1.84 1.20
CA ILE A 460 19.34 -1.31 0.04
C ILE A 460 20.53 -2.25 -0.28
N LEU A 461 20.57 -2.75 -1.50
CA LEU A 461 21.64 -3.64 -1.98
C LEU A 461 22.65 -2.92 -2.87
N ALA A 462 22.20 -1.87 -3.58
CA ALA A 462 23.07 -1.04 -4.40
C ALA A 462 22.50 0.39 -4.47
N ALA A 463 23.32 1.38 -4.18
CA ALA A 463 22.96 2.79 -4.25
C ALA A 463 24.20 3.65 -4.49
N VAL A 464 23.99 4.90 -4.85
CA VAL A 464 25.04 5.90 -5.04
C VAL A 464 24.56 7.25 -4.48
N PRO A 465 25.43 8.08 -3.88
CA PRO A 465 25.08 9.42 -3.43
C PRO A 465 24.49 10.25 -4.56
N LEU A 466 23.42 10.99 -4.29
CA LEU A 466 22.70 11.79 -5.27
C LEU A 466 22.61 13.24 -4.77
N SER A 467 22.75 14.22 -5.66
CA SER A 467 22.45 15.61 -5.33
C SER A 467 20.94 15.83 -5.29
N GLU A 468 20.47 16.78 -4.45
CA GLU A 468 19.06 17.17 -4.44
C GLU A 468 18.61 17.69 -5.82
N GLU A 469 19.46 18.45 -6.51
CA GLU A 469 19.19 18.95 -7.85
C GLU A 469 18.91 17.82 -8.84
N ASP A 470 19.78 16.79 -8.88
CA ASP A 470 19.59 15.64 -9.76
C ASP A 470 18.41 14.75 -9.31
N ALA A 471 18.13 14.68 -8.00
CA ALA A 471 16.96 13.99 -7.49
C ALA A 471 15.65 14.62 -8.00
N LEU A 472 15.55 15.94 -7.93
CA LEU A 472 14.39 16.70 -8.41
C LEU A 472 14.27 16.65 -9.94
N ALA A 473 15.39 16.74 -10.66
CA ALA A 473 15.40 16.65 -12.11
C ALA A 473 14.98 15.27 -12.62
N ALA A 474 15.59 14.19 -12.09
CA ALA A 474 15.27 12.82 -12.48
C ALA A 474 13.86 12.38 -12.06
N GLY A 475 13.41 12.86 -10.91
CA GLY A 475 12.09 12.56 -10.35
C GLY A 475 11.00 13.60 -10.70
N SER A 476 11.21 14.47 -11.69
CA SER A 476 10.30 15.59 -12.00
C SER A 476 8.84 15.17 -12.21
N ALA A 477 8.59 14.00 -12.79
CA ALA A 477 7.25 13.43 -12.95
C ALA A 477 6.58 13.03 -11.61
N LEU A 478 7.35 12.89 -10.52
CA LEU A 478 6.86 12.56 -9.18
C LEU A 478 6.71 13.79 -8.29
N LEU A 479 7.08 15.00 -8.79
CA LEU A 479 6.91 16.24 -8.04
C LEU A 479 5.42 16.55 -7.93
N ALA A 480 4.97 16.72 -6.70
CA ALA A 480 3.61 17.12 -6.40
C ALA A 480 3.61 18.32 -5.45
N GLU A 481 2.73 19.27 -5.73
CA GLU A 481 2.37 20.33 -4.79
C GLU A 481 0.92 20.12 -4.39
N GLY A 482 0.66 20.14 -3.09
CA GLY A 482 -0.68 19.95 -2.55
C GLY A 482 -0.88 20.80 -1.32
N THR A 483 -2.14 20.95 -0.94
CA THR A 483 -2.50 21.50 0.36
C THR A 483 -3.08 20.37 1.19
N ASP A 484 -2.41 20.02 2.28
CA ASP A 484 -2.93 19.08 3.28
C ASP A 484 -3.64 19.90 4.36
N ALA A 485 -4.90 19.63 4.58
CA ALA A 485 -5.69 20.31 5.58
C ALA A 485 -6.19 19.33 6.64
N ARG A 486 -5.96 19.65 7.89
CA ARG A 486 -6.37 18.83 9.03
C ARG A 486 -7.05 19.66 10.09
N LEU A 487 -8.08 19.09 10.70
CA LEU A 487 -8.72 19.71 11.86
C LEU A 487 -7.95 19.31 13.12
N GLU A 488 -7.34 20.28 13.79
CA GLU A 488 -6.64 20.10 15.06
C GLU A 488 -7.30 20.93 16.15
N ARG A 489 -7.87 20.27 17.16
CA ARG A 489 -8.56 20.93 18.28
C ARG A 489 -9.64 21.93 17.83
N GLY A 490 -10.43 21.54 16.85
CA GLY A 490 -11.51 22.38 16.32
C GLY A 490 -11.05 23.55 15.46
N VAL A 491 -9.79 23.60 15.03
CA VAL A 491 -9.23 24.59 14.12
C VAL A 491 -8.70 23.91 12.86
N LEU A 492 -9.17 24.36 11.71
CA LEU A 492 -8.67 23.86 10.43
C LEU A 492 -7.29 24.45 10.17
N ARG A 493 -6.27 23.58 10.07
CA ARG A 493 -4.91 23.96 9.72
C ARG A 493 -4.58 23.43 8.34
N ALA A 494 -4.27 24.35 7.46
CA ALA A 494 -3.81 24.04 6.11
C ALA A 494 -2.30 24.15 6.03
N THR A 495 -1.69 23.20 5.38
CA THR A 495 -0.25 23.14 5.16
C THR A 495 -0.01 22.91 3.68
N ARG A 496 0.67 23.84 3.03
CA ARG A 496 1.13 23.65 1.65
C ARG A 496 2.34 22.72 1.68
N THR A 497 2.20 21.58 1.07
CA THR A 497 3.25 20.56 0.98
C THR A 497 3.78 20.49 -0.44
N ARG A 498 5.08 20.35 -0.55
CA ARG A 498 5.75 19.98 -1.79
C ARG A 498 6.45 18.66 -1.54
N SER A 499 6.26 17.70 -2.42
CA SER A 499 6.83 16.36 -2.27
C SER A 499 7.40 15.85 -3.58
N LEU A 500 8.33 14.90 -3.46
CA LEU A 500 8.82 14.05 -4.54
C LEU A 500 8.27 12.65 -4.31
N GLY A 501 7.12 12.35 -4.90
CA GLY A 501 6.34 11.17 -4.51
C GLY A 501 6.03 11.20 -3.01
N ALA A 502 6.44 10.16 -2.28
CA ALA A 502 6.27 10.08 -0.83
C ALA A 502 7.34 10.83 0.00
N ILE A 503 8.34 11.45 -0.64
CA ILE A 503 9.39 12.19 0.05
C ILE A 503 8.93 13.64 0.30
N PRO A 504 8.73 14.09 1.53
CA PRO A 504 8.41 15.48 1.81
C PRO A 504 9.63 16.39 1.55
N LEU A 505 9.45 17.43 0.72
CA LEU A 505 10.48 18.41 0.41
C LEU A 505 10.33 19.65 1.27
N SER A 506 9.12 20.20 1.35
CA SER A 506 8.79 21.33 2.20
C SER A 506 7.36 21.24 2.69
N SER A 507 7.15 21.81 3.87
CA SER A 507 5.83 21.95 4.50
C SER A 507 5.76 23.33 5.10
N THR A 508 4.90 24.17 4.56
CA THR A 508 4.71 25.56 5.02
C THR A 508 3.24 25.79 5.35
N PRO A 509 2.91 26.55 6.41
CA PRO A 509 1.53 26.91 6.68
C PRO A 509 0.92 27.59 5.46
N ALA A 510 -0.22 27.07 4.98
CA ALA A 510 -0.99 27.73 3.93
C ALA A 510 -1.74 28.94 4.52
N LYS A 511 -1.81 30.04 3.78
CA LYS A 511 -2.46 31.26 4.26
C LYS A 511 -3.98 31.14 4.37
N ALA A 512 -4.59 30.38 3.50
CA ALA A 512 -6.01 30.02 3.53
C ALA A 512 -6.26 28.82 2.59
N LEU A 513 -7.29 28.04 2.90
CA LEU A 513 -7.89 27.05 2.00
C LEU A 513 -8.93 27.70 1.10
N ASP A 514 -9.36 26.99 0.08
CA ASP A 514 -10.59 27.32 -0.61
C ASP A 514 -11.79 27.19 0.37
N PRO A 515 -12.73 28.17 0.41
CA PRO A 515 -13.85 28.13 1.33
C PRO A 515 -14.76 26.91 1.17
N GLU A 516 -14.93 26.39 -0.05
CA GLU A 516 -15.75 25.20 -0.33
C GLU A 516 -15.03 23.95 0.18
N GLU A 517 -13.73 23.83 -0.08
CA GLU A 517 -12.90 22.73 0.43
C GLU A 517 -12.86 22.71 1.96
N ALA A 518 -12.71 23.88 2.59
CA ALA A 518 -12.73 24.02 4.04
C ALA A 518 -14.10 23.57 4.63
N THR A 519 -15.18 23.92 3.97
CA THR A 519 -16.54 23.54 4.37
C THR A 519 -16.74 22.02 4.27
N ALA A 520 -16.33 21.41 3.16
CA ALA A 520 -16.44 19.97 2.93
C ALA A 520 -15.63 19.16 3.96
N LEU A 521 -14.38 19.57 4.24
CA LEU A 521 -13.53 18.93 5.24
C LEU A 521 -14.14 19.00 6.65
N VAL A 522 -14.69 20.16 7.02
CA VAL A 522 -15.37 20.33 8.31
C VAL A 522 -16.64 19.49 8.37
N ALA A 523 -17.43 19.45 7.32
CA ALA A 523 -18.64 18.63 7.25
C ALA A 523 -18.31 17.14 7.43
N GLN A 524 -17.28 16.65 6.76
CA GLN A 524 -16.80 15.28 6.92
C GLN A 524 -16.34 14.99 8.37
N HIS A 525 -15.65 15.94 9.00
CA HIS A 525 -15.24 15.81 10.41
C HIS A 525 -16.45 15.72 11.35
N LEU A 526 -17.45 16.60 11.14
CA LEU A 526 -18.68 16.62 11.95
C LEU A 526 -19.48 15.33 11.78
N ALA A 527 -19.56 14.77 10.59
CA ALA A 527 -20.18 13.47 10.33
C ALA A 527 -19.50 12.33 11.09
N ALA A 528 -18.16 12.38 11.23
CA ALA A 528 -17.37 11.35 11.90
C ALA A 528 -17.30 11.52 13.43
N ARG A 529 -17.30 12.75 13.95
CA ARG A 529 -17.03 13.09 15.34
C ARG A 529 -18.22 13.70 16.10
N GLY A 530 -19.29 14.07 15.39
CA GLY A 530 -20.47 14.73 15.93
C GLY A 530 -20.31 16.24 16.07
N LEU A 531 -21.35 16.88 16.58
CA LEU A 531 -21.52 18.34 16.56
C LEU A 531 -20.99 19.06 17.83
N GLY A 532 -20.34 18.33 18.73
CA GLY A 532 -19.96 18.83 20.06
C GLY A 532 -18.93 19.97 20.08
N GLU A 533 -18.14 20.13 19.01
CA GLU A 533 -17.12 21.17 18.90
C GLU A 533 -17.66 22.53 18.42
N LEU A 534 -18.95 22.58 18.02
CA LEU A 534 -19.62 23.78 17.53
C LEU A 534 -20.05 24.70 18.68
N GLY A 535 -20.39 25.96 18.36
CA GLY A 535 -20.79 26.98 19.31
C GLY A 535 -22.23 26.81 19.82
N TRP A 536 -22.45 25.81 20.69
CA TRP A 536 -23.73 25.58 21.39
C TRP A 536 -23.88 26.48 22.61
N GLY A 537 -24.55 27.63 22.46
CA GLY A 537 -24.97 28.45 23.57
C GLY A 537 -26.33 27.98 24.14
N LYS A 538 -26.69 28.47 25.32
CA LYS A 538 -27.98 28.13 25.95
C LYS A 538 -29.21 28.41 25.06
N GLU A 539 -29.18 29.53 24.33
CA GLU A 539 -30.25 29.90 23.41
C GLU A 539 -30.34 28.94 22.21
N ALA A 540 -29.18 28.53 21.68
CA ALA A 540 -29.12 27.55 20.59
C ALA A 540 -29.68 26.20 21.03
N SER A 541 -29.29 25.70 22.21
CA SER A 541 -29.78 24.43 22.74
C SER A 541 -31.29 24.50 22.99
N SER A 542 -31.77 25.58 23.61
CA SER A 542 -33.22 25.76 23.83
C SER A 542 -34.01 25.83 22.51
N LEU A 543 -33.50 26.53 21.51
CA LEU A 543 -34.15 26.59 20.19
C LEU A 543 -34.16 25.21 19.53
N ARG A 544 -33.04 24.47 19.60
CA ARG A 544 -32.94 23.10 19.06
C ARG A 544 -33.97 22.16 19.67
N GLU A 545 -34.13 22.18 21.00
CA GLU A 545 -35.12 21.35 21.71
C GLU A 545 -36.56 21.68 21.29
N ARG A 546 -36.86 22.94 21.11
CA ARG A 546 -38.18 23.42 20.62
C ARG A 546 -38.44 22.97 19.18
N LEU A 547 -37.45 23.12 18.29
CA LEU A 547 -37.55 22.69 16.89
C LEU A 547 -37.68 21.17 16.77
N ARG A 548 -36.93 20.40 17.58
CA ARG A 548 -37.08 18.93 17.66
C ARG A 548 -38.52 18.56 18.02
N ALA A 549 -39.09 19.17 19.07
CA ALA A 549 -40.45 18.89 19.47
C ALA A 549 -41.48 19.28 18.39
N LEU A 550 -41.24 20.37 17.67
CA LEU A 550 -42.08 20.79 16.54
C LEU A 550 -42.02 19.80 15.40
N HIS A 551 -40.82 19.38 15.03
CA HIS A 551 -40.63 18.39 13.97
C HIS A 551 -41.27 17.04 14.32
N GLU A 552 -41.04 16.53 15.51
CA GLU A 552 -41.63 15.27 15.99
C GLU A 552 -43.17 15.30 16.03
N ALA A 553 -43.77 16.44 16.41
CA ALA A 553 -45.23 16.54 16.57
C ALA A 553 -45.97 16.94 15.29
N LEU A 554 -45.38 17.81 14.46
CA LEU A 554 -46.04 18.44 13.32
C LEU A 554 -45.45 17.98 11.97
N GLY A 555 -44.20 17.51 11.93
CA GLY A 555 -43.48 17.17 10.69
C GLY A 555 -43.15 18.42 9.85
N ASP A 556 -43.14 18.24 8.54
CA ASP A 556 -42.93 19.35 7.62
C ASP A 556 -43.91 20.49 7.82
N PRO A 557 -43.49 21.75 7.73
CA PRO A 557 -42.19 22.22 7.25
C PRO A 557 -41.12 22.47 8.35
N TRP A 558 -41.32 22.00 9.59
CA TRP A 558 -40.36 22.20 10.66
C TRP A 558 -39.11 21.33 10.45
N PRO A 559 -37.88 21.90 10.53
CA PRO A 559 -36.66 21.17 10.20
C PRO A 559 -36.36 20.04 11.20
N ASP A 560 -35.86 18.94 10.70
CA ASP A 560 -35.20 17.95 11.54
C ASP A 560 -33.84 18.49 12.00
N VAL A 561 -33.70 18.64 13.30
CA VAL A 561 -32.49 19.17 13.97
C VAL A 561 -31.77 18.11 14.80
N SER A 562 -31.98 16.82 14.48
CA SER A 562 -31.21 15.71 15.04
C SER A 562 -29.73 15.86 14.70
N ASP A 563 -28.87 15.18 15.47
CA ASP A 563 -27.41 15.18 15.15
C ASP A 563 -27.14 14.63 13.76
N GLU A 564 -27.90 13.62 13.36
CA GLU A 564 -27.77 12.96 12.06
C GLU A 564 -28.18 13.88 10.90
N ALA A 565 -29.33 14.55 11.03
CA ALA A 565 -29.81 15.47 9.99
C ALA A 565 -28.92 16.73 9.87
N LEU A 566 -28.47 17.29 10.98
CA LEU A 566 -27.55 18.43 10.99
C LEU A 566 -26.17 18.05 10.41
N ALA A 567 -25.63 16.89 10.76
CA ALA A 567 -24.37 16.41 10.19
C ALA A 567 -24.49 16.11 8.69
N GLY A 568 -25.60 15.49 8.27
CA GLY A 568 -25.85 15.17 6.87
C GLY A 568 -26.03 16.38 5.95
N SER A 569 -26.48 17.53 6.51
CA SER A 569 -26.65 18.80 5.79
C SER A 569 -25.54 19.82 6.07
N ALA A 570 -24.44 19.39 6.69
CA ALA A 570 -23.42 20.29 7.22
C ALA A 570 -22.78 21.19 6.15
N GLU A 571 -22.53 20.71 4.97
CA GLU A 571 -21.96 21.51 3.86
C GLU A 571 -22.85 22.72 3.52
N GLN A 572 -24.17 22.53 3.57
CA GLN A 572 -25.11 23.57 3.19
C GLN A 572 -25.14 24.72 4.23
N TRP A 573 -25.29 24.39 5.52
CA TRP A 573 -25.40 25.41 6.56
C TRP A 573 -24.04 25.96 7.01
N LEU A 574 -22.91 25.29 6.73
CA LEU A 574 -21.56 25.80 6.95
C LEU A 574 -21.09 26.77 5.83
N ALA A 575 -21.71 26.75 4.66
CA ALA A 575 -21.28 27.59 3.53
C ALA A 575 -21.06 29.07 3.89
N PRO A 576 -21.92 29.75 4.68
CA PRO A 576 -21.67 31.14 5.12
C PRO A 576 -20.42 31.30 5.99
N TRP A 577 -19.95 30.22 6.61
CA TRP A 577 -18.78 30.21 7.51
C TRP A 577 -17.49 29.80 6.79
N GLY A 578 -17.58 29.31 5.55
CA GLY A 578 -16.45 28.75 4.79
C GLY A 578 -15.21 29.62 4.78
N ARG A 579 -15.33 30.92 4.54
CA ARG A 579 -14.18 31.86 4.56
C ARG A 579 -13.51 31.96 5.93
N ARG A 580 -14.28 31.95 7.00
CA ARG A 580 -13.75 32.02 8.37
C ARG A 580 -13.05 30.69 8.73
N LEU A 581 -13.65 29.57 8.38
CA LEU A 581 -13.07 28.24 8.59
C LEU A 581 -11.78 28.08 7.78
N ALA A 582 -11.78 28.48 6.52
CA ALA A 582 -10.61 28.49 5.65
C ALA A 582 -9.44 29.34 6.20
N SER A 583 -9.73 30.40 6.94
CA SER A 583 -8.71 31.23 7.61
C SER A 583 -8.31 30.74 9.00
N GLY A 584 -8.79 29.57 9.44
CA GLY A 584 -8.42 28.96 10.71
C GLY A 584 -9.24 29.41 11.91
N SER A 585 -10.45 29.93 11.71
CA SER A 585 -11.38 30.19 12.82
C SER A 585 -11.80 28.88 13.49
N PRO A 586 -11.86 28.81 14.82
CA PRO A 586 -12.26 27.58 15.51
C PRO A 586 -13.74 27.27 15.31
N LEU A 587 -14.10 25.99 15.27
CA LEU A 587 -15.48 25.51 15.12
C LEU A 587 -16.41 26.06 16.18
N SER A 588 -15.94 26.32 17.38
CA SER A 588 -16.71 26.92 18.47
C SER A 588 -17.24 28.34 18.16
N GLN A 589 -16.71 28.99 17.13
CA GLN A 589 -17.21 30.29 16.65
C GLN A 589 -18.33 30.16 15.62
N VAL A 590 -18.63 28.96 15.15
CA VAL A 590 -19.82 28.70 14.33
C VAL A 590 -21.04 28.76 15.27
N SER A 591 -21.82 29.83 15.14
CA SER A 591 -23.00 30.04 15.98
C SER A 591 -24.12 29.11 15.56
N MET A 592 -24.38 28.07 16.35
CA MET A 592 -25.50 27.17 16.10
C MET A 592 -26.85 27.86 16.24
N LEU A 593 -26.92 28.98 16.99
CA LEU A 593 -28.13 29.80 17.03
C LEU A 593 -28.47 30.43 15.68
N GLU A 594 -27.43 30.97 14.99
CA GLU A 594 -27.60 31.54 13.65
C GLU A 594 -27.98 30.47 12.63
N VAL A 595 -27.32 29.29 12.72
CA VAL A 595 -27.61 28.16 11.86
C VAL A 595 -29.08 27.73 12.01
N LEU A 596 -29.53 27.47 13.24
CA LEU A 596 -30.90 27.04 13.49
C LEU A 596 -31.93 28.10 13.08
N ARG A 597 -31.64 29.38 13.29
CA ARG A 597 -32.51 30.49 12.82
C ARG A 597 -32.58 30.55 11.29
N ALA A 598 -31.50 30.29 10.59
CA ALA A 598 -31.51 30.25 9.14
C ALA A 598 -32.31 29.06 8.56
N MET A 599 -32.45 27.97 9.32
CA MET A 599 -33.26 26.80 8.95
C MET A 599 -34.75 26.96 9.19
N LEU A 600 -35.18 28.03 9.85
CA LEU A 600 -36.59 28.26 10.18
C LEU A 600 -37.45 28.42 8.91
N PRO A 601 -38.60 27.75 8.82
CA PRO A 601 -39.50 27.80 7.66
C PRO A 601 -40.35 29.08 7.69
N TRP A 602 -40.06 30.07 6.88
CA TRP A 602 -40.88 31.28 6.76
C TRP A 602 -42.01 31.06 5.73
N PRO A 603 -43.27 31.49 6.04
CA PRO A 603 -43.67 32.34 7.16
C PRO A 603 -44.07 31.61 8.46
N GLN A 604 -44.05 30.26 8.50
CA GLN A 604 -44.53 29.46 9.65
C GLN A 604 -43.73 29.73 10.94
N ALA A 605 -42.45 30.12 10.77
CA ALA A 605 -41.58 30.50 11.89
C ALA A 605 -42.15 31.66 12.77
N ALA A 606 -43.03 32.48 12.24
CA ALA A 606 -43.71 33.53 13.02
C ALA A 606 -44.56 32.92 14.17
N ARG A 607 -44.99 31.68 14.05
CA ARG A 607 -45.77 30.97 15.07
C ARG A 607 -44.93 30.17 16.06
N LEU A 608 -43.59 30.23 15.98
CA LEU A 608 -42.69 29.46 16.83
C LEU A 608 -42.99 29.64 18.32
N ASP A 609 -43.17 30.89 18.77
CA ASP A 609 -43.40 31.20 20.17
C ASP A 609 -44.86 30.94 20.59
N GLU A 610 -45.80 30.84 19.65
CA GLU A 610 -47.16 30.38 19.88
C GLU A 610 -47.20 28.86 20.07
N LEU A 611 -46.53 28.12 19.16
CA LEU A 611 -46.58 26.67 19.13
C LEU A 611 -45.70 26.01 20.18
N ALA A 612 -44.48 26.52 20.35
CA ALA A 612 -43.49 26.04 21.30
C ALA A 612 -42.87 27.18 22.12
N PRO A 613 -43.63 27.80 23.04
CA PRO A 613 -43.16 28.94 23.81
C PRO A 613 -41.99 28.58 24.74
N GLU A 614 -41.07 29.53 24.94
CA GLU A 614 -39.98 29.34 25.93
C GLU A 614 -40.51 29.40 27.36
N LYS A 615 -41.59 30.19 27.59
CA LYS A 615 -42.18 30.40 28.90
C LYS A 615 -43.72 30.42 28.78
N LEU A 616 -44.38 29.90 29.78
CA LEU A 616 -45.82 29.91 29.84
C LEU A 616 -46.32 30.82 30.99
N PRO A 617 -47.36 31.64 30.79
CA PRO A 617 -48.02 32.35 31.86
C PRO A 617 -48.73 31.36 32.80
N ILE A 618 -48.62 31.60 34.10
CA ILE A 618 -49.23 30.73 35.11
C ILE A 618 -50.34 31.48 35.91
N PRO A 619 -51.34 30.80 36.48
CA PRO A 619 -52.45 31.41 37.15
C PRO A 619 -52.07 32.36 38.28
N SER A 620 -50.98 32.08 38.99
CA SER A 620 -50.50 32.95 40.09
C SER A 620 -49.83 34.25 39.63
N GLY A 621 -49.87 34.55 38.35
CA GLY A 621 -49.16 35.67 37.70
C GLY A 621 -47.70 35.42 37.42
N GLY A 622 -47.24 36.09 36.37
CA GLY A 622 -45.85 35.86 35.80
C GLY A 622 -45.78 34.68 34.85
N THR A 623 -44.55 34.36 34.45
CA THR A 623 -44.26 33.27 33.50
C THR A 623 -43.28 32.26 34.11
N ARG A 624 -43.35 31.00 33.66
CA ARG A 624 -42.40 29.94 34.00
C ARG A 624 -41.78 29.38 32.73
N PRO A 625 -40.48 29.08 32.76
CA PRO A 625 -39.82 28.43 31.62
C PRO A 625 -40.34 27.01 31.44
N ILE A 626 -40.49 26.61 30.20
CA ILE A 626 -40.79 25.23 29.81
C ILE A 626 -39.47 24.53 29.49
N ASP A 627 -39.32 23.35 30.03
CA ASP A 627 -38.20 22.44 29.70
C ASP A 627 -38.62 21.54 28.53
N TRP A 628 -37.95 21.73 27.40
CA TRP A 628 -38.17 21.00 26.16
C TRP A 628 -37.18 19.87 25.95
N SER A 629 -36.27 19.61 26.90
CA SER A 629 -35.18 18.62 26.75
C SER A 629 -35.66 17.17 26.72
N GLY A 630 -36.83 16.89 27.30
CA GLY A 630 -37.41 15.55 27.35
C GLY A 630 -38.31 15.21 26.16
N ALA A 631 -38.93 14.02 26.21
CA ALA A 631 -39.91 13.57 25.22
C ALA A 631 -41.24 14.41 25.27
N HIS A 632 -41.52 15.04 26.38
CA HIS A 632 -42.67 15.91 26.54
C HIS A 632 -42.23 17.23 27.16
N PRO A 633 -42.90 18.37 26.83
CA PRO A 633 -42.62 19.66 27.45
C PRO A 633 -43.01 19.63 28.93
N VAL A 634 -42.13 20.08 29.80
CA VAL A 634 -42.31 20.05 31.26
C VAL A 634 -42.36 21.46 31.83
N LEU A 635 -43.37 21.74 32.65
CA LEU A 635 -43.45 22.97 33.41
C LEU A 635 -43.37 22.68 34.90
N THR A 636 -42.36 23.22 35.56
CA THR A 636 -42.19 23.06 37.00
C THR A 636 -42.74 24.25 37.75
N LEU A 637 -43.72 24.00 38.64
CA LEU A 637 -44.34 25.03 39.48
C LEU A 637 -44.82 24.45 40.81
N ARG A 638 -45.04 25.33 41.81
CA ARG A 638 -45.62 24.90 43.09
C ARG A 638 -47.10 24.58 42.94
N VAL A 639 -47.59 23.59 43.68
CA VAL A 639 -49.02 23.20 43.67
C VAL A 639 -49.93 24.44 43.83
N GLN A 640 -49.60 25.41 44.74
CA GLN A 640 -50.38 26.64 44.98
C GLN A 640 -50.41 27.61 43.79
N GLN A 641 -49.47 27.51 42.89
CA GLN A 641 -49.40 28.35 41.69
C GLN A 641 -50.32 27.87 40.58
N ALA A 642 -50.75 26.59 40.66
CA ALA A 642 -51.65 25.96 39.72
C ALA A 642 -53.13 26.00 40.15
N PHE A 643 -53.43 26.52 41.32
CA PHE A 643 -54.81 26.61 41.74
C PHE A 643 -55.66 27.45 40.76
N GLY A 644 -56.88 27.08 40.55
CA GLY A 644 -57.77 27.67 39.58
C GLY A 644 -57.53 27.23 38.12
N TRP A 645 -56.51 26.42 37.87
CA TRP A 645 -56.28 25.91 36.56
C TRP A 645 -57.12 24.62 36.33
N THR A 646 -58.14 24.74 35.45
CA THR A 646 -59.07 23.63 35.17
C THR A 646 -58.48 22.57 34.29
N ASP A 647 -57.84 23.00 33.23
CA ASP A 647 -57.33 22.11 32.21
C ASP A 647 -55.83 22.22 32.07
N THR A 648 -55.20 21.13 31.70
CA THR A 648 -53.76 21.11 31.36
C THR A 648 -53.56 21.78 30.00
N PRO A 649 -52.69 22.82 29.90
CA PRO A 649 -52.39 23.44 28.63
C PRO A 649 -51.82 22.42 27.62
N ARG A 650 -52.24 22.55 26.40
CA ARG A 650 -51.72 21.77 25.29
C ARG A 650 -50.90 22.66 24.35
N LEU A 651 -49.76 22.17 23.96
CA LEU A 651 -48.79 22.86 23.07
C LEU A 651 -48.76 22.19 21.73
N LEU A 652 -47.97 22.74 20.79
CA LEU A 652 -47.78 22.19 19.47
C LEU A 652 -49.12 21.98 18.73
N ASP A 653 -49.86 23.07 18.60
CA ASP A 653 -51.20 23.13 17.98
C ASP A 653 -52.21 22.16 18.66
N GLY A 654 -52.13 22.05 19.97
CA GLY A 654 -53.03 21.22 20.77
C GLY A 654 -52.69 19.72 20.75
N ARG A 655 -51.62 19.30 20.10
CA ARG A 655 -51.27 17.88 19.97
C ARG A 655 -50.61 17.28 21.21
N VAL A 656 -49.77 18.06 21.91
CA VAL A 656 -48.99 17.53 23.03
C VAL A 656 -49.45 18.18 24.36
N PRO A 657 -49.85 17.39 25.35
CA PRO A 657 -50.18 17.93 26.67
C PRO A 657 -48.91 18.33 27.41
N LEU A 658 -48.96 19.46 28.13
CA LEU A 658 -47.88 19.88 29.01
C LEU A 658 -47.78 18.95 30.22
N VAL A 659 -46.63 18.47 30.57
CA VAL A 659 -46.38 17.73 31.79
C VAL A 659 -46.08 18.73 32.93
N LEU A 660 -46.85 18.70 33.98
CA LEU A 660 -46.68 19.58 35.14
C LEU A 660 -45.91 18.83 36.24
N HIS A 661 -44.73 19.32 36.56
CA HIS A 661 -43.99 18.93 37.75
C HIS A 661 -44.41 19.84 38.90
N LEU A 662 -45.40 19.37 39.70
CA LEU A 662 -45.90 20.09 40.83
C LEU A 662 -44.97 19.90 42.03
N THR A 663 -44.53 21.00 42.62
CA THR A 663 -43.62 20.99 43.78
C THR A 663 -44.27 21.49 45.05
N ASP A 664 -43.70 21.07 46.18
CA ASP A 664 -44.03 21.64 47.48
C ASP A 664 -43.51 23.10 47.61
N PRO A 665 -43.85 23.85 48.65
CA PRO A 665 -43.32 25.19 48.85
C PRO A 665 -41.83 25.33 48.94
N ALA A 666 -41.09 24.26 49.27
CA ALA A 666 -39.62 24.20 49.30
C ALA A 666 -39.01 23.78 47.95
N GLY A 667 -39.80 23.54 46.90
CA GLY A 667 -39.31 23.16 45.58
C GLY A 667 -39.07 21.67 45.40
N ARG A 668 -39.49 20.81 46.33
CA ARG A 668 -39.34 19.35 46.18
C ARG A 668 -40.51 18.78 45.39
N PRO A 669 -40.28 17.74 44.58
CA PRO A 669 -41.38 17.12 43.85
C PRO A 669 -42.53 16.67 44.76
N ALA A 670 -43.75 17.00 44.41
CA ALA A 670 -44.96 16.62 45.11
C ALA A 670 -45.87 15.75 44.24
N ALA A 671 -45.99 16.06 42.95
CA ALA A 671 -46.72 15.25 41.98
C ALA A 671 -46.25 15.56 40.55
N VAL A 672 -46.49 14.63 39.63
CA VAL A 672 -46.32 14.82 38.20
C VAL A 672 -47.64 14.46 37.53
N THR A 673 -48.14 15.36 36.68
CA THR A 673 -49.38 15.12 35.96
C THR A 673 -49.37 15.77 34.59
N SER A 674 -49.98 15.12 33.61
CA SER A 674 -50.36 15.68 32.31
C SER A 674 -51.87 15.92 32.19
N ASP A 675 -52.63 15.65 33.26
CA ASP A 675 -54.05 15.86 33.37
C ASP A 675 -54.39 16.48 34.74
N LEU A 676 -54.55 17.80 34.74
CA LEU A 676 -54.88 18.54 35.94
C LEU A 676 -56.27 18.22 36.46
N THR A 677 -57.25 17.99 35.57
CA THR A 677 -58.63 17.67 35.96
C THR A 677 -58.67 16.39 36.81
N SER A 678 -58.02 15.32 36.31
CA SER A 678 -57.93 14.07 37.07
C SER A 678 -57.09 14.21 38.34
N PHE A 679 -56.02 15.04 38.29
CA PHE A 679 -55.18 15.30 39.48
C PHE A 679 -55.99 15.98 40.60
N TRP A 680 -56.76 16.99 40.26
CA TRP A 680 -57.57 17.69 41.23
C TRP A 680 -58.69 16.78 41.81
N ALA A 681 -59.30 15.95 41.00
CA ALA A 681 -60.37 15.03 41.38
C ALA A 681 -59.96 13.94 42.39
N GLY A 682 -58.68 13.48 42.28
CA GLY A 682 -58.18 12.33 43.08
C GLY A 682 -56.86 12.61 43.82
N PRO A 683 -55.71 12.51 43.16
CA PRO A 683 -54.35 12.54 43.79
C PRO A 683 -54.07 13.78 44.63
N TYR A 684 -54.67 14.90 44.34
CA TYR A 684 -54.54 16.14 45.16
C TYR A 684 -54.91 15.95 46.61
N ARG A 685 -55.89 15.13 46.94
CA ARG A 685 -56.32 14.88 48.32
C ARG A 685 -55.13 14.27 49.13
N ASP A 686 -54.41 13.38 48.58
CA ASP A 686 -53.24 12.75 49.23
C ASP A 686 -52.11 13.76 49.39
N VAL A 687 -51.79 14.49 48.31
CA VAL A 687 -50.79 15.57 48.33
C VAL A 687 -51.13 16.61 49.37
N ARG A 688 -52.40 17.02 49.44
CA ARG A 688 -52.90 17.94 50.46
C ARG A 688 -52.75 17.40 51.88
N ALA A 689 -53.13 16.13 52.11
CA ALA A 689 -53.03 15.49 53.43
C ALA A 689 -51.56 15.45 53.91
N GLN A 690 -50.67 15.09 53.03
CA GLN A 690 -49.21 14.97 53.28
C GLN A 690 -48.56 16.34 53.53
N LEU A 691 -48.83 17.34 52.70
CA LEU A 691 -48.13 18.62 52.71
C LEU A 691 -48.76 19.66 53.67
N ARG A 692 -50.06 19.56 54.00
CA ARG A 692 -50.70 20.47 54.94
C ARG A 692 -50.10 20.48 56.34
N GLY A 693 -49.68 19.29 56.79
CA GLY A 693 -49.02 19.20 58.11
C GLY A 693 -47.59 19.78 58.08
N ARG A 694 -46.91 19.60 56.97
CA ARG A 694 -45.49 20.04 56.78
C ARG A 694 -45.37 21.53 56.46
N TYR A 695 -46.39 22.12 55.80
CA TYR A 695 -46.39 23.51 55.34
C TYR A 695 -47.69 24.22 55.75
N PRO A 696 -48.03 24.35 57.08
CA PRO A 696 -49.29 24.91 57.57
C PRO A 696 -49.49 26.38 57.23
N LYS A 697 -48.41 27.10 56.89
CA LYS A 697 -48.45 28.51 56.49
C LYS A 697 -48.88 28.73 55.03
N HIS A 698 -48.96 27.67 54.24
CA HIS A 698 -49.41 27.76 52.87
C HIS A 698 -50.90 27.37 52.75
N PRO A 699 -51.62 27.87 51.75
CA PRO A 699 -53.02 27.46 51.52
C PRO A 699 -53.08 26.02 50.99
N TRP A 700 -53.98 25.22 51.57
CA TRP A 700 -54.32 23.86 51.17
C TRP A 700 -55.86 23.69 51.16
N PRO A 701 -56.51 24.31 50.15
CA PRO A 701 -58.01 24.30 50.08
C PRO A 701 -58.52 22.88 49.84
N GLU A 702 -59.82 22.67 50.16
CA GLU A 702 -60.48 21.40 49.81
C GLU A 702 -60.82 21.35 48.32
N ASP A 703 -61.29 22.51 47.85
CA ASP A 703 -61.48 22.70 46.41
C ASP A 703 -60.37 23.59 45.83
N PRO A 704 -59.43 23.03 45.11
CA PRO A 704 -58.28 23.73 44.49
C PRO A 704 -58.70 24.58 43.29
N LEU A 705 -59.87 24.29 42.66
CA LEU A 705 -60.34 25.01 41.48
C LEU A 705 -60.99 26.39 41.83
N SER A 706 -61.63 26.50 42.96
CA SER A 706 -62.17 27.75 43.45
C SER A 706 -61.16 28.62 44.22
N ALA A 707 -60.00 28.11 44.49
CA ALA A 707 -58.99 28.81 45.27
C ALA A 707 -58.10 29.75 44.42
N GLU A 708 -57.84 30.93 45.00
CA GLU A 708 -56.91 31.87 44.33
C GLU A 708 -55.49 31.33 44.25
N PRO A 709 -54.90 31.34 43.07
CA PRO A 709 -53.49 30.93 42.87
C PRO A 709 -52.54 31.91 43.56
N THR A 710 -51.52 31.41 44.24
CA THR A 710 -50.61 32.25 45.01
C THR A 710 -49.15 31.84 45.01
N ASN A 711 -48.26 32.83 45.02
CA ASN A 711 -46.81 32.67 45.20
C ASN A 711 -46.39 32.85 46.68
N ARG A 712 -47.32 33.24 47.60
CA ARG A 712 -46.98 33.68 48.97
C ARG A 712 -47.60 32.75 50.02
N ALA A 713 -47.00 32.70 51.19
CA ALA A 713 -47.57 32.12 52.38
C ALA A 713 -48.70 33.03 52.88
N LYS A 714 -49.70 32.45 53.62
CA LYS A 714 -50.79 33.25 54.29
C LYS A 714 -50.11 34.31 55.15
N ARG A 715 -50.61 35.57 55.03
CA ARG A 715 -50.28 36.61 55.99
C ARG A 715 -50.82 36.19 57.36
N ARG A 716 -50.07 36.36 58.45
CA ARG A 716 -50.60 36.26 59.81
C ARG A 716 -51.62 37.34 59.94
N SER A 717 -52.89 36.96 60.20
CA SER A 717 -53.94 37.84 60.72
C SER A 717 -53.63 38.16 62.16
#